data_2df3eda9a2489b626a5f7c8d7b828de3
#
_entry.id   2df3eda9a2489b626a5f7c8d7b828de3
#
_cell.length_a   1.000
_cell.length_b   1.000
_cell.length_c   1.000
_cell.angle_alpha   90.00
_cell.angle_beta   90.00
_cell.angle_gamma   90.00
#
_symmetry.space_group_name_H-M   'P 1'
#
loop_
_entity.id
_entity.type
_entity.pdbx_description
1 polymer ?
#
loop_
_entity_poly.entity_id
_entity_poly.type
_entity_poly.pdbx_seq_one_letter_code
_entity_poly.pdbx_strand_id
1 'polypeptide(L)'
;MSKSSASSAESSPQHTPMMRQYLQLKAENPDILLFYRMGDFYELFYDDAKRASQLLEISLTKRGASAGEPIPMAGVPYHAVEGYLAKLVQQGESVAICEQIGDPATSKGPVERKVVRIVTPGTVTDEALLSERVDNLIAAIYHHDGRFGYATLDITSGRFQLSEPETEEAMAAELQRTAPRELLFPEDFTPVTLMGNRKGNRRRPIWEFELETAKQQLNQQFGTRDLVGFGVEQAKLGLCAAGCLIQYVKDTQRTALPHIRSLTFDRQDHSVILDAATRRNLEITQNLSGGFDNTLAEVLDHCATPMGSRMLKRWLHQPMRCIDTLNQRLDAIGELKQLALFSELQPVLKQIGDIERILARLALRSARPRDLARLRHAMQQLPQLSEILQPLSQPHLVQLTHHVQPLDELCTLLERAIKDNPPVVIRDGGVIADGYSAELDEWRDLANGATEYLNKLEAEERERHGIDTLKVGYNAIHGFYIQVSRGQSHLVPPHYVRRQTLKNAERYIIAELKAHEDKVLNSKSKALAVEKQLWEELFDLLLPHLEQMQNLASSLSQLDVLQNLAERAESLDYCRPTLSKDPAIHIQAGRHPVVEQVMNDPFIANPIELNPKRKMLIITGPNMGGKSTYMRQTALITLLAHIGCYVPAEAARIGSIDRIFTRIGASDDLASGRSTFMVEMTETANILHNATQNSLVLMDEIGRGTSTYDGLSLAWASAQWLASQIGALTLFATHYFELTELPNQLPHLANVHLDAVEHGDSIAFMHAVQEGAASKSYGLAVAGLAGVPKTVIKNARAKLSQLELLSQQQPNGSKSSTVDIANQLSLIPDPSEVEQALAAIDPDDLTPRQALEALYRLKKLM
;
A
#
# COMPACT_ATOMS: atom_id res chain seq x y z
N MET A 1 3.77 -1.17 82.58
CA MET A 1 2.55 -0.86 81.90
C MET A 1 2.92 -0.04 80.59
N SER A 2 3.07 -0.71 79.51
CA SER A 2 3.25 -0.10 78.22
C SER A 2 2.20 -0.67 77.28
N LYS A 3 1.37 0.18 76.77
CA LYS A 3 0.35 -0.16 75.78
C LYS A 3 1.02 -0.25 74.41
N SER A 4 0.94 -1.43 73.84
CA SER A 4 1.31 -1.64 72.36
C SER A 4 0.32 -0.94 71.48
N SER A 5 0.83 -0.07 70.63
CA SER A 5 0.11 0.51 69.52
C SER A 5 0.05 -0.54 68.40
N ALA A 6 -1.15 -1.03 68.11
CA ALA A 6 -1.40 -1.80 66.90
C ALA A 6 -1.33 -0.87 65.69
N SER A 7 -0.38 -1.12 64.81
CA SER A 7 -0.37 -0.50 63.49
C SER A 7 -1.51 -1.08 62.68
N SER A 8 -2.44 -0.24 62.27
CA SER A 8 -3.44 -0.52 61.24
C SER A 8 -2.72 -0.75 59.93
N ALA A 9 -2.66 -2.00 59.48
CA ALA A 9 -2.31 -2.33 58.13
C ALA A 9 -3.41 -1.74 57.22
N GLU A 10 -3.08 -0.71 56.47
CA GLU A 10 -3.90 -0.24 55.38
C GLU A 10 -4.10 -1.41 54.38
N SER A 11 -5.33 -1.94 54.32
CA SER A 11 -5.72 -2.92 53.34
C SER A 11 -5.66 -2.22 51.96
N SER A 12 -4.68 -2.57 51.14
CA SER A 12 -4.64 -2.19 49.77
C SER A 12 -5.99 -2.48 49.10
N PRO A 13 -6.55 -1.54 48.36
CA PRO A 13 -7.87 -1.68 47.75
C PRO A 13 -7.93 -2.91 46.86
N GLN A 14 -8.81 -3.87 47.21
CA GLN A 14 -8.90 -5.15 46.50
C GLN A 14 -9.73 -4.99 45.21
N HIS A 15 -9.10 -5.18 44.06
CA HIS A 15 -9.81 -5.32 42.80
C HIS A 15 -10.65 -6.59 42.75
N THR A 16 -11.79 -6.56 42.05
CA THR A 16 -12.60 -7.76 41.81
C THR A 16 -11.78 -8.80 41.02
N PRO A 17 -12.07 -10.10 41.14
CA PRO A 17 -11.33 -11.14 40.41
C PRO A 17 -11.27 -10.89 38.88
N MET A 18 -12.36 -10.40 38.31
CA MET A 18 -12.42 -10.01 36.89
C MET A 18 -11.49 -8.81 36.57
N MET A 19 -11.50 -7.78 37.42
CA MET A 19 -10.62 -6.62 37.21
C MET A 19 -9.14 -6.97 37.38
N ARG A 20 -8.81 -7.89 38.28
CA ARG A 20 -7.44 -8.40 38.40
C ARG A 20 -6.98 -9.09 37.09
N GLN A 21 -7.83 -9.94 36.51
CA GLN A 21 -7.54 -10.59 35.25
C GLN A 21 -7.38 -9.56 34.10
N TYR A 22 -8.26 -8.56 34.01
CA TYR A 22 -8.16 -7.47 33.05
C TYR A 22 -6.85 -6.70 33.19
N LEU A 23 -6.52 -6.27 34.41
CA LEU A 23 -5.31 -5.48 34.68
C LEU A 23 -4.02 -6.27 34.41
N GLN A 24 -4.02 -7.58 34.64
CA GLN A 24 -2.91 -8.46 34.30
C GLN A 24 -2.68 -8.51 32.77
N LEU A 25 -3.75 -8.77 32.02
CA LEU A 25 -3.68 -8.79 30.55
C LEU A 25 -3.31 -7.42 29.96
N LYS A 26 -3.78 -6.33 30.60
CA LYS A 26 -3.41 -4.97 30.22
C LYS A 26 -1.94 -4.66 30.50
N ALA A 27 -1.39 -5.15 31.60
CA ALA A 27 0.03 -4.99 31.92
C ALA A 27 0.96 -5.69 30.91
N GLU A 28 0.49 -6.79 30.31
CA GLU A 28 1.21 -7.46 29.20
C GLU A 28 1.15 -6.65 27.88
N ASN A 29 0.15 -5.75 27.74
CA ASN A 29 -0.10 -4.97 26.52
C ASN A 29 -0.39 -3.50 26.87
N PRO A 30 0.56 -2.75 27.45
CA PRO A 30 0.28 -1.44 28.08
C PRO A 30 -0.21 -0.38 27.08
N ASP A 31 0.35 -0.35 25.88
CA ASP A 31 0.09 0.69 24.85
C ASP A 31 -1.01 0.30 23.84
N ILE A 32 -1.55 -0.93 23.96
CA ILE A 32 -2.51 -1.51 23.01
C ILE A 32 -3.92 -1.49 23.63
N LEU A 33 -4.93 -1.07 22.88
CA LEU A 33 -6.33 -1.13 23.32
C LEU A 33 -6.76 -2.57 23.56
N LEU A 34 -7.24 -2.90 24.77
CA LEU A 34 -7.65 -4.25 25.13
C LEU A 34 -9.17 -4.43 24.97
N PHE A 35 -9.58 -5.13 23.93
CA PHE A 35 -10.97 -5.55 23.71
C PHE A 35 -11.26 -6.83 24.50
N TYR A 36 -11.86 -6.65 25.65
CA TYR A 36 -12.09 -7.71 26.63
C TYR A 36 -13.49 -8.31 26.48
N ARG A 37 -13.57 -9.59 26.05
CA ARG A 37 -14.86 -10.26 25.79
C ARG A 37 -15.72 -10.42 27.02
N MET A 38 -16.94 -9.88 26.97
CA MET A 38 -17.95 -10.05 28.02
C MET A 38 -19.34 -10.28 27.40
N GLY A 39 -19.75 -11.56 27.35
CA GLY A 39 -21.02 -11.93 26.70
C GLY A 39 -21.04 -11.49 25.23
N ASP A 40 -22.01 -10.65 24.85
CA ASP A 40 -22.18 -10.15 23.47
C ASP A 40 -21.42 -8.85 23.18
N PHE A 41 -20.55 -8.43 24.09
CA PHE A 41 -19.76 -7.20 23.93
C PHE A 41 -18.26 -7.47 24.08
N TYR A 42 -17.45 -6.62 23.43
CA TYR A 42 -16.10 -6.32 23.87
C TYR A 42 -16.13 -5.07 24.73
N GLU A 43 -15.75 -5.17 25.97
CA GLU A 43 -15.70 -4.07 26.92
C GLU A 43 -14.26 -3.58 27.10
N LEU A 44 -14.11 -2.27 27.21
CA LEU A 44 -12.85 -1.60 27.50
C LEU A 44 -13.02 -0.86 28.85
N PHE A 45 -11.95 -0.79 29.62
CA PHE A 45 -11.98 -0.18 30.95
C PHE A 45 -10.87 0.86 31.10
N TYR A 46 -11.03 1.74 32.09
CA TYR A 46 -10.08 2.78 32.48
C TYR A 46 -9.68 3.70 31.29
N ASP A 47 -8.40 3.87 31.05
CA ASP A 47 -7.88 4.76 30.01
C ASP A 47 -8.18 4.23 28.59
N ASP A 48 -8.23 2.91 28.40
CA ASP A 48 -8.64 2.31 27.14
C ASP A 48 -10.10 2.69 26.79
N ALA A 49 -10.98 2.72 27.79
CA ALA A 49 -12.37 3.15 27.58
C ALA A 49 -12.47 4.63 27.16
N LYS A 50 -11.69 5.50 27.82
CA LYS A 50 -11.65 6.94 27.47
C LYS A 50 -11.10 7.14 26.06
N ARG A 51 -9.97 6.47 25.73
CA ARG A 51 -9.33 6.53 24.41
C ARG A 51 -10.26 6.00 23.31
N ALA A 52 -10.86 4.82 23.52
CA ALA A 52 -11.79 4.24 22.55
C ALA A 52 -13.06 5.10 22.37
N SER A 53 -13.59 5.70 23.44
CA SER A 53 -14.72 6.62 23.36
C SER A 53 -14.43 7.83 22.46
N GLN A 54 -13.24 8.41 22.54
CA GLN A 54 -12.81 9.51 21.70
C GLN A 54 -12.58 9.10 20.25
N LEU A 55 -11.90 7.97 20.03
CA LEU A 55 -11.52 7.51 18.68
C LEU A 55 -12.70 6.95 17.88
N LEU A 56 -13.64 6.31 18.55
CA LEU A 56 -14.79 5.63 17.94
C LEU A 56 -16.10 6.39 18.06
N GLU A 57 -16.10 7.52 18.80
CA GLU A 57 -17.30 8.31 19.11
C GLU A 57 -18.41 7.48 19.80
N ILE A 58 -18.00 6.55 20.68
CA ILE A 58 -18.92 5.71 21.46
C ILE A 58 -19.10 6.26 22.87
N SER A 59 -20.23 5.93 23.48
CA SER A 59 -20.57 6.41 24.83
C SER A 59 -19.62 5.89 25.89
N LEU A 60 -19.06 6.80 26.70
CA LEU A 60 -18.31 6.46 27.90
C LEU A 60 -19.29 6.33 29.07
N THR A 61 -19.30 5.14 29.66
CA THR A 61 -20.17 4.81 30.82
C THR A 61 -19.34 4.51 32.06
N LYS A 62 -19.99 4.18 33.17
CA LYS A 62 -19.34 3.77 34.41
C LYS A 62 -19.94 2.44 34.86
N ARG A 63 -19.10 1.49 35.28
CA ARG A 63 -19.53 0.18 35.76
C ARG A 63 -18.97 -0.10 37.16
N GLY A 64 -19.86 0.05 38.18
CA GLY A 64 -19.45 -0.27 39.55
C GLY A 64 -18.27 0.56 40.03
N ALA A 65 -17.65 0.08 41.10
CA ALA A 65 -16.42 0.64 41.64
C ALA A 65 -15.39 -0.48 41.88
N SER A 66 -14.12 -0.16 41.65
CA SER A 66 -13.00 -1.04 41.99
C SER A 66 -11.96 -0.20 42.71
N ALA A 67 -11.45 -0.72 43.84
CA ALA A 67 -10.52 0.04 44.67
C ALA A 67 -11.10 1.39 45.18
N GLY A 68 -12.44 1.50 45.30
CA GLY A 68 -13.13 2.71 45.77
C GLY A 68 -13.48 3.74 44.71
N GLU A 69 -13.00 3.60 43.49
CA GLU A 69 -13.24 4.52 42.38
C GLU A 69 -14.18 3.93 41.31
N PRO A 70 -15.05 4.75 40.67
CA PRO A 70 -15.87 4.30 39.57
C PRO A 70 -15.01 3.86 38.38
N ILE A 71 -15.36 2.73 37.75
CA ILE A 71 -14.63 2.21 36.58
C ILE A 71 -15.18 2.81 35.32
N PRO A 72 -14.42 3.69 34.58
CA PRO A 72 -14.80 4.10 33.24
C PRO A 72 -14.90 2.89 32.32
N MET A 73 -15.95 2.80 31.52
CA MET A 73 -16.23 1.67 30.64
C MET A 73 -16.77 2.17 29.29
N ALA A 74 -16.30 1.57 28.22
CA ALA A 74 -16.89 1.67 26.89
C ALA A 74 -17.01 0.27 26.30
N GLY A 75 -17.96 0.04 25.41
CA GLY A 75 -18.15 -1.29 24.85
C GLY A 75 -18.63 -1.24 23.41
N VAL A 76 -18.21 -2.23 22.63
CA VAL A 76 -18.66 -2.43 21.26
C VAL A 76 -19.33 -3.78 21.14
N PRO A 77 -20.47 -3.88 20.42
CA PRO A 77 -21.13 -5.17 20.20
C PRO A 77 -20.21 -6.12 19.43
N TYR A 78 -20.17 -7.36 19.86
CA TYR A 78 -19.34 -8.40 19.23
C TYR A 78 -19.62 -8.55 17.74
N HIS A 79 -20.88 -8.57 17.34
CA HIS A 79 -21.28 -8.73 15.95
C HIS A 79 -20.89 -7.54 15.03
N ALA A 80 -20.61 -6.37 15.61
CA ALA A 80 -20.24 -5.15 14.90
C ALA A 80 -18.75 -4.78 15.05
N VAL A 81 -17.97 -5.60 15.75
CA VAL A 81 -16.57 -5.32 16.13
C VAL A 81 -15.68 -4.97 14.93
N GLU A 82 -15.90 -5.60 13.78
CA GLU A 82 -15.11 -5.38 12.57
C GLU A 82 -15.14 -3.92 12.10
N GLY A 83 -16.31 -3.29 12.10
CA GLY A 83 -16.43 -1.89 11.72
C GLY A 83 -15.70 -0.95 12.68
N TYR A 84 -15.65 -1.28 13.96
CA TYR A 84 -14.89 -0.52 14.96
C TYR A 84 -13.38 -0.78 14.84
N LEU A 85 -12.96 -2.02 14.60
CA LEU A 85 -11.55 -2.35 14.33
C LEU A 85 -11.04 -1.64 13.08
N ALA A 86 -11.85 -1.58 12.01
CA ALA A 86 -11.49 -0.86 10.79
C ALA A 86 -11.16 0.61 11.07
N LYS A 87 -11.99 1.30 11.85
CA LYS A 87 -11.77 2.70 12.23
C LYS A 87 -10.48 2.88 13.04
N LEU A 88 -10.23 2.00 14.03
CA LEU A 88 -9.03 2.07 14.86
C LEU A 88 -7.76 1.80 14.06
N VAL A 89 -7.76 0.76 13.24
CA VAL A 89 -6.62 0.39 12.38
C VAL A 89 -6.30 1.51 11.37
N GLN A 90 -7.30 2.14 10.75
CA GLN A 90 -7.11 3.29 9.87
C GLN A 90 -6.51 4.51 10.59
N GLN A 91 -6.76 4.64 11.88
CA GLN A 91 -6.15 5.68 12.72
C GLN A 91 -4.74 5.31 13.22
N GLY A 92 -4.24 4.11 12.88
CA GLY A 92 -2.92 3.62 13.26
C GLY A 92 -2.89 2.94 14.63
N GLU A 93 -4.07 2.66 15.22
CA GLU A 93 -4.19 2.01 16.51
C GLU A 93 -4.02 0.48 16.41
N SER A 94 -3.53 -0.12 17.51
CA SER A 94 -3.47 -1.57 17.68
C SER A 94 -4.46 -2.02 18.73
N VAL A 95 -5.05 -3.20 18.53
CA VAL A 95 -6.09 -3.74 19.40
C VAL A 95 -5.78 -5.20 19.77
N ALA A 96 -5.68 -5.49 21.04
CA ALA A 96 -5.57 -6.84 21.58
C ALA A 96 -6.97 -7.43 21.75
N ILE A 97 -7.26 -8.52 21.04
CA ILE A 97 -8.54 -9.23 21.12
C ILE A 97 -8.42 -10.32 22.19
N CYS A 98 -9.21 -10.15 23.23
CA CYS A 98 -9.24 -11.06 24.37
C CYS A 98 -10.53 -11.88 24.38
N GLU A 99 -10.41 -13.19 24.19
CA GLU A 99 -11.54 -14.15 24.16
C GLU A 99 -11.64 -14.98 25.43
N GLN A 100 -12.84 -15.49 25.65
CA GLN A 100 -13.13 -16.46 26.73
C GLN A 100 -12.64 -17.84 26.32
N ILE A 101 -11.92 -18.52 27.21
CA ILE A 101 -11.44 -19.88 27.01
C ILE A 101 -12.20 -20.82 27.95
N GLY A 102 -12.77 -21.88 27.38
CA GLY A 102 -13.60 -22.86 28.11
C GLY A 102 -15.09 -22.49 28.08
N ASP A 103 -15.88 -23.38 28.68
CA ASP A 103 -17.33 -23.24 28.73
C ASP A 103 -17.76 -22.49 30.01
N PRO A 104 -18.47 -21.36 29.90
CA PRO A 104 -19.00 -20.61 31.02
C PRO A 104 -19.89 -21.43 31.95
N ALA A 105 -20.58 -22.46 31.44
CA ALA A 105 -21.48 -23.29 32.20
C ALA A 105 -20.77 -24.27 33.17
N THR A 106 -19.50 -24.60 32.90
CA THR A 106 -18.72 -25.55 33.68
C THR A 106 -17.69 -24.91 34.61
N SER A 107 -17.49 -23.59 34.49
CA SER A 107 -16.47 -22.84 35.23
C SER A 107 -16.87 -22.54 36.66
N LYS A 108 -16.05 -22.94 37.63
CA LYS A 108 -16.21 -22.60 39.05
C LYS A 108 -15.56 -21.27 39.43
N GLY A 109 -15.82 -20.20 38.68
CA GLY A 109 -15.25 -18.87 38.91
C GLY A 109 -15.33 -18.00 37.66
N PRO A 110 -14.60 -16.84 37.60
CA PRO A 110 -14.51 -16.07 36.36
C PRO A 110 -13.93 -16.94 35.26
N VAL A 111 -14.60 -16.98 34.08
CA VAL A 111 -14.10 -17.71 32.93
C VAL A 111 -12.72 -17.17 32.58
N GLU A 112 -11.78 -18.04 32.29
CA GLU A 112 -10.44 -17.66 31.86
C GLU A 112 -10.52 -16.88 30.53
N ARG A 113 -9.73 -15.84 30.41
CA ARG A 113 -9.63 -15.05 29.21
C ARG A 113 -8.18 -14.88 28.81
N LYS A 114 -7.93 -14.92 27.50
CA LYS A 114 -6.59 -14.80 26.94
C LYS A 114 -6.62 -13.92 25.70
N VAL A 115 -5.57 -13.14 25.48
CA VAL A 115 -5.37 -12.44 24.23
C VAL A 115 -5.06 -13.48 23.16
N VAL A 116 -5.95 -13.64 22.20
CA VAL A 116 -5.85 -14.61 21.11
C VAL A 116 -5.10 -14.08 19.91
N ARG A 117 -5.21 -12.77 19.66
CA ARG A 117 -4.43 -12.06 18.62
C ARG A 117 -4.37 -10.57 18.94
N ILE A 118 -3.39 -9.90 18.34
CA ILE A 118 -3.28 -8.44 18.32
C ILE A 118 -3.46 -7.98 16.88
N VAL A 119 -4.48 -7.16 16.64
CA VAL A 119 -4.76 -6.58 15.34
C VAL A 119 -4.02 -5.26 15.24
N THR A 120 -3.10 -5.13 14.28
CA THR A 120 -2.34 -3.92 14.02
C THR A 120 -2.50 -3.49 12.55
N PRO A 121 -2.20 -2.26 12.18
CA PRO A 121 -2.35 -1.80 10.79
C PRO A 121 -1.66 -2.69 9.75
N GLY A 122 -0.49 -3.24 10.07
CA GLY A 122 0.30 -4.10 9.18
C GLY A 122 -0.06 -5.59 9.24
N THR A 123 -0.74 -6.03 10.30
CA THR A 123 -1.03 -7.46 10.52
C THR A 123 -2.50 -7.84 10.33
N VAL A 124 -3.28 -6.95 9.72
CA VAL A 124 -4.69 -7.22 9.39
C VAL A 124 -4.80 -8.30 8.32
N THR A 125 -5.72 -9.24 8.54
CA THR A 125 -6.06 -10.32 7.60
C THR A 125 -7.55 -10.36 7.23
N ASP A 126 -8.40 -9.68 8.00
CA ASP A 126 -9.83 -9.61 7.76
C ASP A 126 -10.15 -8.80 6.50
N GLU A 127 -10.93 -9.36 5.58
CA GLU A 127 -11.30 -8.75 4.30
C GLU A 127 -11.94 -7.36 4.47
N ALA A 128 -12.81 -7.21 5.48
CA ALA A 128 -13.51 -5.95 5.76
C ALA A 128 -12.58 -4.79 6.18
N LEU A 129 -11.34 -5.10 6.59
CA LEU A 129 -10.33 -4.14 7.06
C LEU A 129 -9.29 -3.81 5.99
N LEU A 130 -9.29 -4.51 4.86
CA LEU A 130 -8.29 -4.43 3.80
C LEU A 130 -8.85 -3.76 2.55
N SER A 131 -8.02 -2.96 1.88
CA SER A 131 -8.29 -2.56 0.51
C SER A 131 -8.05 -3.74 -0.43
N GLU A 132 -9.00 -4.07 -1.29
CA GLU A 132 -8.92 -5.28 -2.13
C GLU A 132 -7.73 -5.28 -3.08
N ARG A 133 -7.49 -4.16 -3.75
CA ARG A 133 -6.51 -4.01 -4.85
C ARG A 133 -5.18 -3.37 -4.40
N VAL A 134 -4.88 -3.39 -3.10
CA VAL A 134 -3.65 -2.81 -2.53
C VAL A 134 -3.02 -3.80 -1.57
N ASP A 135 -1.69 -3.95 -1.64
CA ASP A 135 -0.92 -4.75 -0.67
C ASP A 135 -1.01 -4.14 0.73
N ASN A 136 -0.99 -4.98 1.76
CA ASN A 136 -0.97 -4.53 3.15
C ASN A 136 0.38 -4.91 3.79
N LEU A 137 1.37 -4.05 3.58
CA LEU A 137 2.74 -4.33 4.01
C LEU A 137 2.99 -3.88 5.44
N ILE A 138 3.67 -4.74 6.19
CA ILE A 138 4.43 -4.39 7.38
C ILE A 138 5.91 -4.43 7.02
N ALA A 139 6.69 -3.50 7.57
CA ALA A 139 8.11 -3.41 7.30
C ALA A 139 8.93 -3.27 8.57
N ALA A 140 10.20 -3.66 8.49
CA ALA A 140 11.20 -3.36 9.50
C ALA A 140 12.43 -2.72 8.86
N ILE A 141 13.00 -1.75 9.54
CA ILE A 141 14.22 -1.06 9.11
C ILE A 141 15.29 -1.19 10.21
N TYR A 142 16.49 -1.51 9.80
CA TYR A 142 17.68 -1.55 10.64
C TYR A 142 18.77 -0.67 10.03
N HIS A 143 19.52 0.05 10.86
CA HIS A 143 20.58 0.94 10.41
C HIS A 143 21.86 0.63 11.18
N HIS A 144 22.96 0.45 10.46
CA HIS A 144 24.28 0.23 11.04
C HIS A 144 25.36 0.73 10.09
N ASP A 145 26.31 1.52 10.61
CA ASP A 145 27.45 2.07 9.86
C ASP A 145 27.07 2.78 8.55
N GLY A 146 25.99 3.57 8.59
CA GLY A 146 25.52 4.34 7.43
C GLY A 146 24.78 3.53 6.36
N ARG A 147 24.60 2.22 6.55
CA ARG A 147 23.89 1.31 5.63
C ARG A 147 22.60 0.83 6.27
N PHE A 148 21.65 0.45 5.43
CA PHE A 148 20.33 0.04 5.87
C PHE A 148 20.05 -1.42 5.54
N GLY A 149 19.37 -2.10 6.47
CA GLY A 149 18.66 -3.33 6.21
C GLY A 149 17.16 -3.04 6.23
N TYR A 150 16.44 -3.53 5.24
CA TYR A 150 15.02 -3.33 5.11
C TYR A 150 14.32 -4.65 4.77
N ALA A 151 13.26 -4.96 5.49
CA ALA A 151 12.44 -6.13 5.24
C ALA A 151 10.97 -5.74 5.15
N THR A 152 10.23 -6.37 4.25
CA THR A 152 8.78 -6.18 4.08
C THR A 152 8.08 -7.52 4.06
N LEU A 153 6.92 -7.59 4.70
CA LEU A 153 6.06 -8.76 4.73
C LEU A 153 4.60 -8.37 4.46
N ASP A 154 3.98 -9.07 3.54
CA ASP A 154 2.53 -9.07 3.38
C ASP A 154 1.97 -10.38 3.99
N ILE A 155 1.36 -10.26 5.16
CA ILE A 155 0.75 -11.42 5.83
C ILE A 155 -0.38 -12.02 5.01
N THR A 156 -1.05 -11.21 4.19
CA THR A 156 -2.21 -11.64 3.42
C THR A 156 -1.87 -12.46 2.17
N SER A 157 -0.59 -12.48 1.79
CA SER A 157 -0.08 -13.29 0.67
C SER A 157 1.07 -14.22 1.08
N GLY A 158 1.71 -13.96 2.21
CA GLY A 158 2.93 -14.63 2.65
C GLY A 158 4.20 -14.14 1.96
N ARG A 159 4.13 -13.06 1.17
CA ARG A 159 5.27 -12.49 0.45
C ARG A 159 6.22 -11.78 1.42
N PHE A 160 7.43 -12.31 1.55
CA PHE A 160 8.47 -11.81 2.44
C PHE A 160 9.72 -11.44 1.64
N GLN A 161 10.12 -10.18 1.69
CA GLN A 161 11.23 -9.64 0.92
C GLN A 161 12.18 -8.85 1.81
N LEU A 162 13.46 -8.83 1.46
CA LEU A 162 14.46 -7.96 2.09
C LEU A 162 15.30 -7.26 1.03
N SER A 163 15.85 -6.10 1.40
CA SER A 163 16.78 -5.31 0.61
C SER A 163 17.79 -4.61 1.51
N GLU A 164 18.89 -4.15 0.95
CA GLU A 164 19.93 -3.38 1.67
C GLU A 164 20.21 -2.07 0.92
N PRO A 165 19.38 -1.04 1.10
CA PRO A 165 19.65 0.30 0.56
C PRO A 165 20.96 0.87 1.15
N GLU A 166 21.82 1.40 0.28
CA GLU A 166 23.15 1.87 0.67
C GLU A 166 23.14 3.30 1.23
N THR A 167 22.11 4.09 0.91
CA THR A 167 22.00 5.50 1.31
C THR A 167 20.64 5.80 1.91
N GLU A 168 20.54 6.93 2.61
CA GLU A 168 19.26 7.41 3.18
C GLU A 168 18.25 7.73 2.08
N GLU A 169 18.69 8.26 0.94
CA GLU A 169 17.83 8.54 -0.22
C GLU A 169 17.28 7.25 -0.83
N ALA A 170 18.11 6.23 -0.98
CA ALA A 170 17.68 4.92 -1.46
C ALA A 170 16.67 4.29 -0.49
N MET A 171 16.90 4.43 0.81
CA MET A 171 15.96 3.96 1.84
C MET A 171 14.62 4.73 1.80
N ALA A 172 14.67 6.04 1.62
CA ALA A 172 13.48 6.86 1.46
C ALA A 172 12.66 6.45 0.22
N ALA A 173 13.34 6.13 -0.89
CA ALA A 173 12.71 5.62 -2.10
C ALA A 173 12.01 4.26 -1.87
N GLU A 174 12.64 3.35 -1.12
CA GLU A 174 12.05 2.05 -0.74
C GLU A 174 10.84 2.22 0.18
N LEU A 175 10.91 3.10 1.17
CA LEU A 175 9.77 3.42 2.05
C LEU A 175 8.59 4.02 1.29
N GLN A 176 8.85 4.81 0.25
CA GLN A 176 7.79 5.33 -0.59
C GLN A 176 7.22 4.26 -1.54
N ARG A 177 8.09 3.44 -2.14
CA ARG A 177 7.69 2.33 -3.02
C ARG A 177 6.75 1.37 -2.33
N THR A 178 7.10 0.96 -1.13
CA THR A 178 6.39 -0.06 -0.36
C THR A 178 5.23 0.52 0.46
N ALA A 179 5.30 1.81 0.82
CA ALA A 179 4.31 2.53 1.62
C ALA A 179 3.74 1.69 2.77
N PRO A 180 4.60 1.13 3.66
CA PRO A 180 4.16 0.17 4.66
C PRO A 180 3.15 0.81 5.61
N ARG A 181 2.11 0.03 5.95
CA ARG A 181 1.10 0.45 6.93
C ARG A 181 1.65 0.51 8.35
N GLU A 182 2.68 -0.28 8.60
CA GLU A 182 3.37 -0.34 9.87
C GLU A 182 4.88 -0.48 9.65
N LEU A 183 5.68 0.27 10.38
CA LEU A 183 7.13 0.29 10.27
C LEU A 183 7.78 0.07 11.63
N LEU A 184 8.54 -1.02 11.74
CA LEU A 184 9.31 -1.38 12.93
C LEU A 184 10.72 -0.83 12.81
N PHE A 185 11.28 -0.33 13.92
CA PHE A 185 12.63 0.18 13.97
C PHE A 185 13.21 0.05 15.38
N PRO A 186 14.56 -0.07 15.54
CA PRO A 186 15.17 -0.20 16.86
C PRO A 186 15.05 1.08 17.68
N GLU A 187 15.14 0.96 18.98
CA GLU A 187 15.02 2.09 19.93
C GLU A 187 16.06 3.18 19.72
N ASP A 188 17.26 2.82 19.26
CA ASP A 188 18.40 3.71 18.98
C ASP A 188 18.46 4.21 17.53
N PHE A 189 17.41 4.05 16.75
CA PHE A 189 17.38 4.46 15.35
C PHE A 189 17.60 5.97 15.19
N THR A 190 18.67 6.33 14.50
CA THR A 190 19.13 7.74 14.37
C THR A 190 18.59 8.50 13.16
N PRO A 191 18.34 7.89 11.96
CA PRO A 191 17.80 8.61 10.81
C PRO A 191 16.30 8.93 10.95
N VAL A 192 15.96 9.81 11.91
CA VAL A 192 14.56 10.13 12.29
C VAL A 192 13.77 10.75 11.11
N THR A 193 14.46 11.40 10.18
CA THR A 193 13.87 11.97 8.94
C THR A 193 13.13 10.95 8.10
N LEU A 194 13.60 9.69 8.08
CA LEU A 194 12.96 8.59 7.37
C LEU A 194 11.62 8.15 7.99
N MET A 195 11.41 8.40 9.28
CA MET A 195 10.18 7.99 9.97
C MET A 195 8.97 8.81 9.53
N GLY A 196 9.14 10.11 9.29
CA GLY A 196 8.04 11.01 8.97
C GLY A 196 6.90 10.94 10.01
N ASN A 197 5.72 11.43 9.64
CA ASN A 197 4.53 11.40 10.51
C ASN A 197 3.66 10.14 10.30
N ARG A 198 4.28 8.97 10.04
CA ARG A 198 3.53 7.73 9.86
C ARG A 198 2.91 7.28 11.17
N LYS A 199 1.60 7.07 11.20
CA LYS A 199 0.86 6.62 12.39
C LYS A 199 1.23 5.19 12.82
N GLY A 200 1.70 4.35 11.88
CA GLY A 200 2.11 2.97 12.09
C GLY A 200 3.57 2.77 12.53
N ASN A 201 4.28 3.80 12.98
CA ASN A 201 5.65 3.67 13.45
C ASN A 201 5.71 2.97 14.82
N ARG A 202 6.55 1.92 14.95
CA ARG A 202 6.70 1.13 16.19
C ARG A 202 8.18 0.97 16.54
N ARG A 203 8.56 1.38 17.74
CA ARG A 203 9.89 1.10 18.29
C ARG A 203 9.95 -0.34 18.81
N ARG A 204 11.10 -0.99 18.56
CA ARG A 204 11.35 -2.35 19.02
C ARG A 204 12.70 -2.40 19.75
N PRO A 205 12.84 -3.29 20.75
CA PRO A 205 14.10 -3.47 21.43
C PRO A 205 15.23 -3.84 20.46
N ILE A 206 16.42 -3.35 20.73
CA ILE A 206 17.61 -3.53 19.85
C ILE A 206 17.95 -5.02 19.67
N TRP A 207 17.75 -5.86 20.69
CA TRP A 207 18.06 -7.29 20.65
C TRP A 207 17.19 -8.07 19.64
N GLU A 208 16.05 -7.55 19.21
CA GLU A 208 15.23 -8.16 18.16
C GLU A 208 15.87 -8.05 16.76
N PHE A 209 16.87 -7.18 16.61
CA PHE A 209 17.64 -7.00 15.37
C PHE A 209 19.00 -7.72 15.38
N GLU A 210 19.21 -8.64 16.31
CA GLU A 210 20.44 -9.40 16.42
C GLU A 210 20.51 -10.48 15.34
N LEU A 211 21.65 -10.56 14.58
CA LEU A 211 21.78 -11.34 13.36
C LEU A 211 21.64 -12.87 13.59
N GLU A 212 22.26 -13.42 14.62
CA GLU A 212 22.23 -14.86 14.84
C GLU A 212 20.86 -15.31 15.33
N THR A 213 20.20 -14.51 16.15
CA THR A 213 18.81 -14.72 16.58
C THR A 213 17.87 -14.65 15.36
N ALA A 214 18.06 -13.67 14.48
CA ALA A 214 17.30 -13.52 13.25
C ALA A 214 17.43 -14.76 12.33
N LYS A 215 18.65 -15.24 12.09
CA LYS A 215 18.91 -16.46 11.30
C LYS A 215 18.23 -17.68 11.92
N GLN A 216 18.33 -17.84 13.25
CA GLN A 216 17.70 -18.96 13.94
C GLN A 216 16.18 -18.93 13.77
N GLN A 217 15.55 -17.77 13.94
CA GLN A 217 14.11 -17.60 13.80
C GLN A 217 13.62 -17.85 12.37
N LEU A 218 14.36 -17.37 11.37
CA LEU A 218 14.05 -17.58 9.96
C LEU A 218 14.23 -19.04 9.56
N ASN A 219 15.32 -19.71 9.98
CA ASN A 219 15.51 -21.13 9.75
C ASN A 219 14.39 -21.97 10.38
N GLN A 220 13.99 -21.63 11.60
CA GLN A 220 12.85 -22.29 12.25
C GLN A 220 11.54 -22.04 11.49
N GLN A 221 11.33 -20.83 10.98
CA GLN A 221 10.13 -20.48 10.21
C GLN A 221 10.04 -21.30 8.92
N PHE A 222 11.15 -21.42 8.19
CA PHE A 222 11.17 -22.10 6.89
C PHE A 222 11.46 -23.62 7.00
N GLY A 223 11.80 -24.11 8.19
CA GLY A 223 12.15 -25.52 8.40
C GLY A 223 13.49 -25.90 7.75
N THR A 224 14.43 -24.95 7.61
CA THR A 224 15.71 -25.11 6.95
C THR A 224 16.87 -25.11 7.96
N ARG A 225 18.03 -25.63 7.54
CA ARG A 225 19.26 -25.60 8.36
C ARG A 225 20.00 -24.27 8.24
N ASP A 226 19.90 -23.67 7.06
CA ASP A 226 20.54 -22.40 6.69
C ASP A 226 19.65 -21.64 5.69
N LEU A 227 20.07 -20.44 5.32
CA LEU A 227 19.36 -19.57 4.39
C LEU A 227 20.00 -19.53 2.99
N VAL A 228 20.97 -20.39 2.70
CA VAL A 228 21.69 -20.46 1.41
C VAL A 228 20.72 -20.63 0.25
N GLY A 229 19.74 -21.51 0.39
CA GLY A 229 18.77 -21.82 -0.65
C GLY A 229 17.92 -20.62 -1.07
N PHE A 230 17.80 -19.58 -0.23
CA PHE A 230 17.10 -18.32 -0.54
C PHE A 230 18.03 -17.26 -1.15
N GLY A 231 19.36 -17.46 -1.17
CA GLY A 231 20.32 -16.49 -1.70
C GLY A 231 20.46 -15.21 -0.89
N VAL A 232 20.10 -15.23 0.41
CA VAL A 232 20.03 -14.03 1.28
C VAL A 232 21.17 -13.94 2.30
N GLU A 233 22.08 -14.88 2.36
CA GLU A 233 23.10 -14.96 3.42
C GLU A 233 24.00 -13.74 3.54
N GLN A 234 24.26 -13.05 2.42
CA GLN A 234 25.10 -11.86 2.40
C GLN A 234 24.39 -10.60 2.90
N ALA A 235 23.05 -10.61 2.90
CA ALA A 235 22.23 -9.48 3.30
C ALA A 235 22.04 -9.40 4.83
N LYS A 236 23.14 -9.17 5.55
CA LYS A 236 23.19 -9.24 7.02
C LYS A 236 22.26 -8.25 7.70
N LEU A 237 22.24 -7.01 7.22
CA LEU A 237 21.37 -5.97 7.78
C LEU A 237 19.89 -6.24 7.45
N GLY A 238 19.63 -6.70 6.22
CA GLY A 238 18.30 -7.13 5.80
C GLY A 238 17.79 -8.30 6.63
N LEU A 239 18.66 -9.26 6.98
CA LEU A 239 18.31 -10.39 7.85
C LEU A 239 17.99 -9.93 9.28
N CYS A 240 18.70 -8.94 9.83
CA CYS A 240 18.36 -8.35 11.13
C CYS A 240 16.95 -7.76 11.12
N ALA A 241 16.61 -7.00 10.09
CA ALA A 241 15.27 -6.45 9.92
C ALA A 241 14.21 -7.55 9.73
N ALA A 242 14.50 -8.58 8.95
CA ALA A 242 13.60 -9.71 8.71
C ALA A 242 13.33 -10.53 9.99
N GLY A 243 14.35 -10.71 10.85
CA GLY A 243 14.21 -11.38 12.14
C GLY A 243 13.26 -10.64 13.07
N CYS A 244 13.42 -9.33 13.24
CA CYS A 244 12.50 -8.50 14.02
C CYS A 244 11.07 -8.61 13.46
N LEU A 245 10.94 -8.54 12.14
CA LEU A 245 9.63 -8.55 11.47
C LEU A 245 8.89 -9.87 11.68
N ILE A 246 9.55 -11.01 11.50
CA ILE A 246 8.90 -12.32 11.69
C ILE A 246 8.55 -12.58 13.16
N GLN A 247 9.40 -12.12 14.09
CA GLN A 247 9.12 -12.21 15.52
C GLN A 247 7.87 -11.39 15.89
N TYR A 248 7.81 -10.14 15.44
CA TYR A 248 6.66 -9.28 15.68
C TYR A 248 5.34 -9.87 15.15
N VAL A 249 5.36 -10.46 13.96
CA VAL A 249 4.19 -11.09 13.37
C VAL A 249 3.76 -12.33 14.16
N LYS A 250 4.71 -13.16 14.62
CA LYS A 250 4.41 -14.30 15.52
C LYS A 250 3.79 -13.83 16.84
N ASP A 251 4.31 -12.77 17.43
CA ASP A 251 3.81 -12.22 18.69
C ASP A 251 2.40 -11.64 18.56
N THR A 252 2.09 -11.05 17.40
CA THR A 252 0.78 -10.44 17.15
C THR A 252 -0.26 -11.45 16.70
N GLN A 253 0.07 -12.38 15.84
CA GLN A 253 -0.87 -13.40 15.35
C GLN A 253 -1.07 -14.56 16.32
N ARG A 254 -0.07 -14.85 17.15
CA ARG A 254 -0.08 -15.93 18.17
C ARG A 254 -0.45 -17.30 17.59
N THR A 255 -0.15 -17.52 16.31
CA THR A 255 -0.38 -18.77 15.58
C THR A 255 0.78 -19.10 14.66
N ALA A 256 0.85 -20.32 14.18
CA ALA A 256 1.80 -20.71 13.13
C ALA A 256 1.52 -19.92 11.84
N LEU A 257 2.56 -19.68 11.06
CA LEU A 257 2.53 -18.91 9.81
C LEU A 257 2.94 -19.79 8.61
N PRO A 258 2.23 -20.91 8.32
CA PRO A 258 2.67 -21.89 7.34
C PRO A 258 2.65 -21.38 5.89
N HIS A 259 1.96 -20.26 5.63
CA HIS A 259 1.90 -19.61 4.33
C HIS A 259 3.13 -18.74 4.04
N ILE A 260 3.94 -18.38 5.04
CA ILE A 260 5.20 -17.64 4.87
C ILE A 260 6.32 -18.69 4.71
N ARG A 261 6.65 -19.01 3.44
CA ARG A 261 7.49 -20.16 3.07
C ARG A 261 8.83 -19.79 2.47
N SER A 262 9.01 -18.55 2.06
CA SER A 262 10.22 -18.09 1.38
C SER A 262 10.56 -16.67 1.77
N LEU A 263 11.82 -16.33 1.59
CA LEU A 263 12.39 -15.00 1.74
C LEU A 263 13.16 -14.69 0.46
N THR A 264 12.89 -13.54 -0.14
CA THR A 264 13.53 -13.11 -1.38
C THR A 264 14.38 -11.87 -1.14
N PHE A 265 15.58 -11.84 -1.73
CA PHE A 265 16.43 -10.67 -1.72
C PHE A 265 16.16 -9.82 -2.95
N ASP A 266 15.65 -8.62 -2.72
CA ASP A 266 15.40 -7.62 -3.76
C ASP A 266 16.70 -6.89 -4.08
N ARG A 267 17.34 -7.29 -5.18
CA ARG A 267 18.58 -6.68 -5.65
C ARG A 267 18.28 -5.47 -6.52
N GLN A 268 18.82 -4.33 -6.14
CA GLN A 268 18.64 -3.09 -6.89
C GLN A 268 19.16 -3.14 -8.34
N ASP A 269 20.15 -3.99 -8.64
CA ASP A 269 20.72 -4.16 -9.97
C ASP A 269 19.80 -4.89 -10.95
N HIS A 270 18.78 -5.58 -10.47
CA HIS A 270 17.80 -6.30 -11.30
C HIS A 270 16.61 -5.44 -11.73
N SER A 271 16.42 -4.29 -11.14
CA SER A 271 15.29 -3.38 -11.42
C SER A 271 15.76 -2.00 -11.88
N VAL A 272 14.88 -1.30 -12.60
CA VAL A 272 15.06 0.12 -12.89
C VAL A 272 14.71 0.92 -11.63
N ILE A 273 15.68 1.68 -11.14
CA ILE A 273 15.52 2.45 -9.92
C ILE A 273 14.71 3.72 -10.22
N LEU A 274 13.67 3.93 -9.44
CA LEU A 274 12.86 5.15 -9.42
C LEU A 274 12.98 5.79 -8.04
N ASP A 275 13.45 7.02 -7.96
CA ASP A 275 13.47 7.74 -6.70
C ASP A 275 12.06 8.21 -6.28
N ALA A 276 11.97 8.77 -5.08
CA ALA A 276 10.72 9.22 -4.51
C ALA A 276 10.04 10.33 -5.34
N ALA A 277 10.84 11.28 -5.84
CA ALA A 277 10.35 12.38 -6.66
C ALA A 277 9.81 11.86 -8.01
N THR A 278 10.53 10.93 -8.64
CA THR A 278 10.15 10.34 -9.92
C THR A 278 8.83 9.56 -9.82
N ARG A 279 8.64 8.73 -8.78
CA ARG A 279 7.37 8.00 -8.58
C ARG A 279 6.18 8.94 -8.47
N ARG A 280 6.35 10.03 -7.72
CA ARG A 280 5.32 11.07 -7.55
C ARG A 280 5.08 11.83 -8.84
N ASN A 281 6.13 12.28 -9.52
CA ASN A 281 6.02 13.09 -10.72
C ASN A 281 5.45 12.34 -11.93
N LEU A 282 5.65 11.03 -12.01
CA LEU A 282 5.09 10.17 -13.05
C LEU A 282 3.66 9.69 -12.74
N GLU A 283 3.14 9.96 -11.54
CA GLU A 283 1.78 9.60 -11.12
C GLU A 283 1.44 8.13 -11.43
N ILE A 284 2.34 7.22 -11.02
CA ILE A 284 2.25 5.80 -11.39
C ILE A 284 1.00 5.14 -10.80
N THR A 285 0.80 5.25 -9.49
CA THR A 285 -0.34 4.66 -8.77
C THR A 285 -1.12 5.67 -7.94
N GLN A 286 -0.59 6.88 -7.79
CA GLN A 286 -1.17 7.94 -7.00
C GLN A 286 -0.89 9.27 -7.70
N ASN A 287 -1.91 10.12 -7.83
CA ASN A 287 -1.76 11.44 -8.44
C ASN A 287 -1.15 12.44 -7.43
N LEU A 288 -0.77 13.62 -7.93
CA LEU A 288 -0.15 14.67 -7.11
C LEU A 288 -1.03 15.17 -5.95
N SER A 289 -2.35 15.00 -6.06
CA SER A 289 -3.32 15.35 -5.00
C SER A 289 -3.51 14.22 -3.96
N GLY A 290 -2.84 13.08 -4.14
CA GLY A 290 -2.95 11.91 -3.26
C GLY A 290 -4.12 10.97 -3.60
N GLY A 291 -4.88 11.23 -4.68
CA GLY A 291 -5.92 10.36 -5.21
C GLY A 291 -5.37 9.27 -6.12
N PHE A 292 -6.29 8.45 -6.65
CA PHE A 292 -5.95 7.34 -7.56
C PHE A 292 -6.38 7.61 -9.00
N ASP A 293 -7.21 8.63 -9.21
CA ASP A 293 -7.75 9.01 -10.52
C ASP A 293 -6.65 9.59 -11.42
N ASN A 294 -6.75 9.33 -12.71
CA ASN A 294 -5.82 9.81 -13.73
C ASN A 294 -4.37 9.37 -13.50
N THR A 295 -4.18 8.16 -12.99
CA THR A 295 -2.86 7.54 -12.81
C THR A 295 -2.57 6.52 -13.90
N LEU A 296 -1.29 6.16 -14.08
CA LEU A 296 -0.92 5.09 -15.01
C LEU A 296 -1.59 3.75 -14.62
N ALA A 297 -1.64 3.46 -13.32
CA ALA A 297 -2.28 2.24 -12.83
C ALA A 297 -3.79 2.21 -13.12
N GLU A 298 -4.50 3.33 -13.03
CA GLU A 298 -5.93 3.37 -13.36
C GLU A 298 -6.21 3.03 -14.82
N VAL A 299 -5.40 3.56 -15.74
CA VAL A 299 -5.52 3.28 -17.17
C VAL A 299 -5.27 1.80 -17.47
N LEU A 300 -4.34 1.17 -16.78
CA LEU A 300 -3.91 -0.20 -17.06
C LEU A 300 -4.64 -1.26 -16.26
N ASP A 301 -5.13 -0.96 -15.06
CA ASP A 301 -5.67 -1.96 -14.12
C ASP A 301 -7.13 -2.32 -14.42
N HIS A 302 -7.32 -3.17 -15.41
CA HIS A 302 -8.56 -3.86 -15.71
C HIS A 302 -8.50 -5.35 -15.34
N CYS A 303 -7.59 -5.71 -14.42
CA CYS A 303 -7.45 -7.08 -13.94
C CYS A 303 -8.78 -7.63 -13.41
N ALA A 304 -9.06 -8.88 -13.74
CA ALA A 304 -10.28 -9.56 -13.34
C ALA A 304 -10.32 -9.85 -11.82
N THR A 305 -9.13 -10.04 -11.23
CA THR A 305 -8.98 -10.41 -9.81
C THR A 305 -8.27 -9.32 -9.01
N PRO A 306 -8.57 -9.17 -7.71
CA PRO A 306 -7.81 -8.26 -6.84
C PRO A 306 -6.33 -8.65 -6.72
N MET A 307 -6.00 -9.95 -6.74
CA MET A 307 -4.62 -10.43 -6.67
C MET A 307 -3.83 -10.07 -7.93
N GLY A 308 -4.44 -10.11 -9.12
CA GLY A 308 -3.83 -9.63 -10.36
C GLY A 308 -3.58 -8.13 -10.32
N SER A 309 -4.55 -7.35 -9.84
CA SER A 309 -4.40 -5.89 -9.66
C SER A 309 -3.23 -5.52 -8.73
N ARG A 310 -3.08 -6.22 -7.60
CA ARG A 310 -1.92 -6.04 -6.70
C ARG A 310 -0.60 -6.38 -7.41
N MET A 311 -0.57 -7.46 -8.18
CA MET A 311 0.62 -7.87 -8.94
C MET A 311 0.99 -6.86 -10.03
N LEU A 312 0.03 -6.33 -10.78
CA LEU A 312 0.26 -5.28 -11.77
C LEU A 312 0.90 -4.03 -11.14
N LYS A 313 0.38 -3.57 -9.99
CA LYS A 313 0.95 -2.43 -9.26
C LYS A 313 2.38 -2.70 -8.78
N ARG A 314 2.67 -3.93 -8.33
CA ARG A 314 4.04 -4.34 -8.01
C ARG A 314 4.96 -4.25 -9.22
N TRP A 315 4.52 -4.71 -10.40
CA TRP A 315 5.31 -4.60 -11.62
C TRP A 315 5.56 -3.15 -12.00
N LEU A 316 4.57 -2.27 -11.89
CA LEU A 316 4.72 -0.84 -12.17
C LEU A 316 5.73 -0.16 -11.22
N HIS A 317 5.76 -0.57 -9.95
CA HIS A 317 6.68 -0.02 -8.96
C HIS A 317 8.08 -0.64 -9.00
N GLN A 318 8.25 -1.77 -9.68
CA GLN A 318 9.51 -2.50 -9.76
C GLN A 318 9.77 -2.97 -11.20
N PRO A 319 9.97 -2.02 -12.15
CA PRO A 319 10.27 -2.37 -13.53
C PRO A 319 11.61 -3.10 -13.61
N MET A 320 11.69 -4.12 -14.46
CA MET A 320 12.81 -5.05 -14.52
C MET A 320 13.84 -4.65 -15.58
N ARG A 321 15.09 -5.10 -15.41
CA ARG A 321 16.18 -4.92 -16.38
C ARG A 321 16.50 -6.20 -17.16
N CYS A 322 15.99 -7.35 -16.74
CA CYS A 322 16.24 -8.63 -17.39
C CYS A 322 15.45 -8.72 -18.70
N ILE A 323 16.16 -8.52 -19.82
CA ILE A 323 15.57 -8.51 -21.16
C ILE A 323 14.89 -9.83 -21.50
N ASP A 324 15.43 -10.97 -21.05
CA ASP A 324 14.86 -12.29 -21.31
C ASP A 324 13.48 -12.45 -20.64
N THR A 325 13.36 -12.06 -19.37
CA THR A 325 12.09 -12.08 -18.66
C THR A 325 11.08 -11.11 -19.28
N LEU A 326 11.54 -9.91 -19.68
CA LEU A 326 10.68 -8.93 -20.33
C LEU A 326 10.16 -9.45 -21.69
N ASN A 327 11.03 -10.07 -22.51
CA ASN A 327 10.62 -10.68 -23.77
C ASN A 327 9.63 -11.84 -23.55
N GLN A 328 9.84 -12.68 -22.53
CA GLN A 328 8.86 -13.72 -22.18
C GLN A 328 7.47 -13.16 -21.88
N ARG A 329 7.38 -12.03 -21.17
CA ARG A 329 6.10 -11.35 -20.93
C ARG A 329 5.51 -10.76 -22.22
N LEU A 330 6.33 -10.11 -23.05
CA LEU A 330 5.90 -9.55 -24.33
C LEU A 330 5.42 -10.63 -25.31
N ASP A 331 6.08 -11.79 -25.34
CA ASP A 331 5.67 -12.93 -26.15
C ASP A 331 4.35 -13.51 -25.67
N ALA A 332 4.18 -13.63 -24.33
CA ALA A 332 2.94 -14.08 -23.72
C ALA A 332 1.77 -13.15 -24.03
N ILE A 333 1.95 -11.84 -23.91
CA ILE A 333 0.96 -10.82 -24.29
C ILE A 333 0.63 -10.95 -25.79
N GLY A 334 1.65 -11.14 -26.63
CA GLY A 334 1.48 -11.31 -28.07
C GLY A 334 0.62 -12.52 -28.43
N GLU A 335 0.86 -13.68 -27.82
CA GLU A 335 0.06 -14.88 -28.07
C GLU A 335 -1.38 -14.71 -27.57
N LEU A 336 -1.58 -14.20 -26.35
CA LEU A 336 -2.92 -13.93 -25.78
C LEU A 336 -3.71 -12.93 -26.66
N LYS A 337 -3.06 -11.92 -27.20
CA LYS A 337 -3.65 -10.94 -28.12
C LYS A 337 -4.00 -11.61 -29.46
N GLN A 338 -3.08 -12.35 -30.06
CA GLN A 338 -3.27 -13.00 -31.37
C GLN A 338 -4.42 -14.01 -31.35
N LEU A 339 -4.56 -14.77 -30.26
CA LEU A 339 -5.63 -15.74 -30.08
C LEU A 339 -6.90 -15.14 -29.49
N ALA A 340 -6.90 -13.83 -29.15
CA ALA A 340 -7.98 -13.11 -28.46
C ALA A 340 -8.49 -13.78 -27.18
N LEU A 341 -7.64 -14.58 -26.49
CA LEU A 341 -8.02 -15.37 -25.32
C LEU A 341 -8.36 -14.52 -24.09
N PHE A 342 -7.93 -13.26 -24.05
CA PHE A 342 -8.28 -12.36 -22.95
C PHE A 342 -9.81 -12.21 -22.78
N SER A 343 -10.58 -12.29 -23.86
CA SER A 343 -12.05 -12.20 -23.81
C SER A 343 -12.71 -13.41 -23.15
N GLU A 344 -12.10 -14.60 -23.25
CA GLU A 344 -12.59 -15.82 -22.64
C GLU A 344 -12.04 -16.00 -21.21
N LEU A 345 -10.79 -15.59 -20.96
CA LEU A 345 -10.12 -15.70 -19.66
C LEU A 345 -10.73 -14.77 -18.62
N GLN A 346 -11.00 -13.50 -18.98
CA GLN A 346 -11.45 -12.49 -18.03
C GLN A 346 -12.72 -12.88 -17.26
N PRO A 347 -13.78 -13.40 -17.87
CA PRO A 347 -15.00 -13.80 -17.15
C PRO A 347 -14.75 -14.95 -16.17
N VAL A 348 -13.91 -15.92 -16.52
CA VAL A 348 -13.58 -17.07 -15.67
C VAL A 348 -12.71 -16.64 -14.50
N LEU A 349 -11.68 -15.85 -14.75
CA LEU A 349 -10.83 -15.29 -13.70
C LEU A 349 -11.63 -14.43 -12.70
N LYS A 350 -12.59 -13.66 -13.18
CA LYS A 350 -13.48 -12.87 -12.30
C LYS A 350 -14.28 -13.74 -11.33
N GLN A 351 -14.65 -14.96 -11.72
CA GLN A 351 -15.35 -15.90 -10.85
C GLN A 351 -14.42 -16.55 -9.81
N ILE A 352 -13.12 -16.66 -10.11
CA ILE A 352 -12.12 -17.19 -9.18
C ILE A 352 -11.90 -16.26 -7.98
N GLY A 353 -11.85 -14.94 -8.21
CA GLY A 353 -11.72 -13.95 -7.14
C GLY A 353 -10.33 -13.90 -6.49
N ASP A 354 -10.29 -13.62 -5.18
CA ASP A 354 -9.04 -13.40 -4.41
C ASP A 354 -8.69 -14.62 -3.55
N ILE A 355 -8.22 -15.68 -4.18
CA ILE A 355 -7.81 -16.88 -3.47
C ILE A 355 -6.51 -16.68 -2.67
N GLU A 356 -5.62 -15.77 -3.07
CA GLU A 356 -4.38 -15.47 -2.35
C GLU A 356 -4.65 -15.12 -0.88
N ARG A 357 -5.59 -14.19 -0.63
CA ARG A 357 -5.99 -13.79 0.72
C ARG A 357 -6.80 -14.86 1.45
N ILE A 358 -7.58 -15.64 0.75
CA ILE A 358 -8.30 -16.78 1.35
C ILE A 358 -7.30 -17.81 1.89
N LEU A 359 -6.25 -18.14 1.15
CA LEU A 359 -5.22 -19.09 1.55
C LEU A 359 -4.43 -18.61 2.78
N ALA A 360 -4.16 -17.33 2.90
CA ALA A 360 -3.55 -16.77 4.10
C ALA A 360 -4.46 -16.92 5.33
N ARG A 361 -5.77 -16.62 5.19
CA ARG A 361 -6.72 -16.84 6.28
C ARG A 361 -6.90 -18.32 6.63
N LEU A 362 -6.87 -19.20 5.63
CA LEU A 362 -6.84 -20.66 5.83
C LEU A 362 -5.62 -21.06 6.68
N ALA A 363 -4.43 -20.60 6.29
CA ALA A 363 -3.18 -20.88 6.99
C ALA A 363 -3.18 -20.38 8.45
N LEU A 364 -3.79 -19.23 8.69
CA LEU A 364 -3.94 -18.62 10.02
C LEU A 364 -5.14 -19.19 10.81
N ARG A 365 -5.87 -20.16 10.27
CA ARG A 365 -7.11 -20.73 10.84
C ARG A 365 -8.17 -19.66 11.16
N SER A 366 -8.16 -18.57 10.42
CA SER A 366 -9.08 -17.44 10.56
C SER A 366 -10.08 -17.34 9.39
N ALA A 367 -10.01 -18.27 8.43
CA ALA A 367 -10.95 -18.33 7.31
C ALA A 367 -12.38 -18.54 7.80
N ARG A 368 -13.33 -17.89 7.13
CA ARG A 368 -14.75 -17.99 7.42
C ARG A 368 -15.43 -19.00 6.50
N PRO A 369 -16.64 -19.47 6.84
CA PRO A 369 -17.37 -20.41 6.00
C PRO A 369 -17.51 -19.96 4.54
N ARG A 370 -17.75 -18.67 4.30
CA ARG A 370 -17.83 -18.10 2.96
C ARG A 370 -16.49 -18.08 2.23
N ASP A 371 -15.36 -18.01 2.93
CA ASP A 371 -14.03 -18.08 2.31
C ASP A 371 -13.79 -19.45 1.67
N LEU A 372 -14.13 -20.53 2.41
CA LEU A 372 -14.01 -21.88 1.87
C LEU A 372 -15.03 -22.17 0.77
N ALA A 373 -16.24 -21.60 0.84
CA ALA A 373 -17.21 -21.67 -0.26
C ALA A 373 -16.69 -20.95 -1.52
N ARG A 374 -16.07 -19.78 -1.39
CA ARG A 374 -15.40 -19.08 -2.49
C ARG A 374 -14.23 -19.88 -3.05
N LEU A 375 -13.42 -20.49 -2.18
CA LEU A 375 -12.31 -21.36 -2.59
C LEU A 375 -12.81 -22.55 -3.40
N ARG A 376 -13.89 -23.23 -2.95
CA ARG A 376 -14.58 -24.27 -3.70
C ARG A 376 -15.01 -23.78 -5.08
N HIS A 377 -15.69 -22.62 -5.13
CA HIS A 377 -16.16 -22.04 -6.39
C HIS A 377 -14.99 -21.73 -7.34
N ALA A 378 -13.89 -21.21 -6.82
CA ALA A 378 -12.68 -20.98 -7.60
C ALA A 378 -12.12 -22.29 -8.19
N MET A 379 -12.07 -23.37 -7.39
CA MET A 379 -11.62 -24.69 -7.86
C MET A 379 -12.54 -25.28 -8.94
N GLN A 380 -13.84 -25.05 -8.87
CA GLN A 380 -14.82 -25.47 -9.89
C GLN A 380 -14.59 -24.78 -11.25
N GLN A 381 -13.93 -23.61 -11.29
CA GLN A 381 -13.60 -22.92 -12.54
C GLN A 381 -12.33 -23.47 -13.21
N LEU A 382 -11.46 -24.20 -12.49
CA LEU A 382 -10.16 -24.63 -13.00
C LEU A 382 -10.27 -25.57 -14.23
N PRO A 383 -11.20 -26.51 -14.33
CA PRO A 383 -11.36 -27.32 -15.53
C PRO A 383 -11.62 -26.50 -16.78
N GLN A 384 -12.57 -25.54 -16.72
CA GLN A 384 -12.88 -24.63 -17.82
C GLN A 384 -11.66 -23.75 -18.16
N LEU A 385 -10.99 -23.22 -17.15
CA LEU A 385 -9.78 -22.41 -17.35
C LEU A 385 -8.67 -23.25 -18.02
N SER A 386 -8.45 -24.47 -17.58
CA SER A 386 -7.47 -25.38 -18.18
C SER A 386 -7.76 -25.67 -19.66
N GLU A 387 -9.04 -25.81 -20.04
CA GLU A 387 -9.46 -25.98 -21.43
C GLU A 387 -9.13 -24.74 -22.29
N ILE A 388 -9.45 -23.55 -21.80
CA ILE A 388 -9.15 -22.27 -22.49
C ILE A 388 -7.62 -22.11 -22.69
N LEU A 389 -6.82 -22.60 -21.76
CA LEU A 389 -5.35 -22.47 -21.79
C LEU A 389 -4.64 -23.52 -22.68
N GLN A 390 -5.33 -24.55 -23.16
CA GLN A 390 -4.75 -25.61 -23.99
C GLN A 390 -4.07 -25.11 -25.29
N PRO A 391 -4.55 -24.10 -26.01
CA PRO A 391 -3.95 -23.63 -27.24
C PRO A 391 -2.60 -22.92 -27.04
N LEU A 392 -2.25 -22.57 -25.81
CA LEU A 392 -1.05 -21.77 -25.51
C LEU A 392 0.23 -22.58 -25.73
N SER A 393 1.19 -21.94 -26.42
CA SER A 393 2.47 -22.54 -26.79
C SER A 393 3.69 -21.82 -26.27
N GLN A 394 3.55 -20.54 -25.88
CA GLN A 394 4.67 -19.76 -25.34
C GLN A 394 5.19 -20.35 -24.03
N PRO A 395 6.53 -20.56 -23.90
CA PRO A 395 7.09 -21.28 -22.75
C PRO A 395 6.69 -20.71 -21.39
N HIS A 396 6.62 -19.39 -21.27
CA HIS A 396 6.22 -18.74 -20.02
C HIS A 396 4.76 -19.03 -19.66
N LEU A 397 3.84 -18.95 -20.63
CA LEU A 397 2.44 -19.30 -20.43
C LEU A 397 2.26 -20.76 -20.12
N VAL A 398 2.95 -21.66 -20.84
CA VAL A 398 2.94 -23.10 -20.57
C VAL A 398 3.42 -23.40 -19.15
N GLN A 399 4.45 -22.72 -18.68
CA GLN A 399 4.91 -22.86 -17.29
C GLN A 399 3.84 -22.43 -16.28
N LEU A 400 3.13 -21.33 -16.51
CA LEU A 400 2.04 -20.89 -15.65
C LEU A 400 0.88 -21.89 -15.65
N THR A 401 0.49 -22.42 -16.83
CA THR A 401 -0.59 -23.41 -16.97
C THR A 401 -0.30 -24.71 -16.24
N HIS A 402 0.98 -25.07 -16.06
CA HIS A 402 1.35 -26.26 -15.30
C HIS A 402 0.85 -26.25 -13.85
N HIS A 403 0.72 -25.06 -13.25
CA HIS A 403 0.17 -24.90 -11.91
C HIS A 403 -1.36 -24.68 -11.90
N VAL A 404 -1.96 -24.43 -13.07
CA VAL A 404 -3.40 -24.18 -13.21
C VAL A 404 -4.09 -25.49 -13.64
N GLN A 405 -4.00 -26.50 -12.78
CA GLN A 405 -4.62 -27.79 -13.00
C GLN A 405 -5.80 -27.97 -12.06
N PRO A 406 -6.83 -28.75 -12.47
CA PRO A 406 -7.94 -29.10 -11.59
C PRO A 406 -7.45 -29.73 -10.27
N LEU A 407 -8.06 -29.33 -9.18
CA LEU A 407 -7.81 -29.83 -7.83
C LEU A 407 -9.00 -30.68 -7.37
N ASP A 408 -9.29 -31.76 -8.11
CA ASP A 408 -10.55 -32.52 -8.00
C ASP A 408 -10.78 -33.09 -6.59
N GLU A 409 -9.74 -33.60 -5.93
CA GLU A 409 -9.83 -34.13 -4.57
C GLU A 409 -10.24 -33.04 -3.56
N LEU A 410 -9.63 -31.86 -3.63
CA LEU A 410 -9.95 -30.74 -2.75
C LEU A 410 -11.30 -30.12 -3.07
N CYS A 411 -11.63 -30.02 -4.35
CA CYS A 411 -12.93 -29.55 -4.79
C CYS A 411 -14.06 -30.47 -4.26
N THR A 412 -13.92 -31.79 -4.46
CA THR A 412 -14.86 -32.79 -3.96
C THR A 412 -14.97 -32.76 -2.42
N LEU A 413 -13.85 -32.59 -1.72
CA LEU A 413 -13.86 -32.44 -0.27
C LEU A 413 -14.72 -31.24 0.16
N LEU A 414 -14.50 -30.08 -0.45
CA LEU A 414 -15.22 -28.85 -0.09
C LEU A 414 -16.70 -28.91 -0.53
N GLU A 415 -17.02 -29.57 -1.65
CA GLU A 415 -18.41 -29.79 -2.11
C GLU A 415 -19.20 -30.66 -1.14
N ARG A 416 -18.56 -31.72 -0.63
CA ARG A 416 -19.20 -32.60 0.35
C ARG A 416 -19.29 -31.97 1.75
N ALA A 417 -18.32 -31.15 2.12
CA ALA A 417 -18.20 -30.66 3.49
C ALA A 417 -19.00 -29.39 3.77
N ILE A 418 -19.14 -28.48 2.79
CA ILE A 418 -19.65 -27.15 3.05
C ILE A 418 -20.93 -26.90 2.24
N LYS A 419 -21.96 -26.34 2.88
CA LYS A 419 -23.20 -25.91 2.22
C LYS A 419 -22.91 -24.85 1.13
N ASP A 420 -23.78 -24.75 0.12
CA ASP A 420 -23.62 -23.80 -0.98
C ASP A 420 -23.62 -22.34 -0.50
N ASN A 421 -24.53 -22.02 0.40
CA ASN A 421 -24.65 -20.69 0.99
C ASN A 421 -24.48 -20.77 2.52
N PRO A 422 -23.22 -20.91 3.02
CA PRO A 422 -23.00 -21.04 4.44
C PRO A 422 -23.22 -19.71 5.16
N PRO A 423 -23.54 -19.75 6.47
CA PRO A 423 -23.63 -18.56 7.29
C PRO A 423 -22.27 -17.82 7.35
N VAL A 424 -22.29 -16.60 7.86
CA VAL A 424 -21.06 -15.76 7.94
C VAL A 424 -20.05 -16.34 8.90
N VAL A 425 -20.52 -16.90 10.03
CA VAL A 425 -19.66 -17.41 11.11
C VAL A 425 -20.11 -18.81 11.55
N ILE A 426 -19.16 -19.65 11.93
CA ILE A 426 -19.39 -21.05 12.33
C ILE A 426 -20.32 -21.17 13.54
N ARG A 427 -20.34 -20.20 14.45
CA ARG A 427 -21.16 -20.21 15.67
C ARG A 427 -22.66 -20.18 15.41
N ASP A 428 -23.06 -19.70 14.22
CA ASP A 428 -24.48 -19.65 13.85
C ASP A 428 -25.02 -21.04 13.50
N GLY A 429 -24.12 -22.02 13.28
CA GLY A 429 -24.44 -23.38 12.87
C GLY A 429 -24.91 -23.44 11.41
N GLY A 430 -25.00 -24.64 10.84
CA GLY A 430 -25.47 -24.83 9.47
C GLY A 430 -24.42 -24.60 8.39
N VAL A 431 -23.13 -24.71 8.72
CA VAL A 431 -21.99 -24.57 7.80
C VAL A 431 -21.71 -25.88 7.07
N ILE A 432 -21.61 -26.97 7.81
CA ILE A 432 -21.31 -28.30 7.27
C ILE A 432 -22.52 -28.82 6.50
N ALA A 433 -22.29 -29.39 5.33
CA ALA A 433 -23.33 -29.93 4.49
C ALA A 433 -23.99 -31.16 5.12
N ASP A 434 -25.24 -31.39 4.81
CA ASP A 434 -26.01 -32.57 5.24
C ASP A 434 -25.43 -33.81 4.55
N GLY A 435 -25.31 -34.93 5.26
CA GLY A 435 -24.67 -36.16 4.77
C GLY A 435 -23.14 -36.20 4.86
N TYR A 436 -22.48 -35.14 5.32
CA TYR A 436 -21.03 -35.14 5.51
C TYR A 436 -20.62 -35.94 6.76
N SER A 437 -21.39 -35.84 7.86
CA SER A 437 -21.15 -36.54 9.12
C SER A 437 -22.48 -37.11 9.66
N ALA A 438 -22.57 -38.44 9.77
CA ALA A 438 -23.74 -39.12 10.32
C ALA A 438 -24.05 -38.66 11.76
N GLU A 439 -23.05 -38.43 12.58
CA GLU A 439 -23.20 -37.92 13.95
C GLU A 439 -23.83 -36.53 13.97
N LEU A 440 -23.36 -35.61 13.10
CA LEU A 440 -23.91 -34.26 13.00
C LEU A 440 -25.36 -34.28 12.55
N ASP A 441 -25.67 -35.10 11.55
CA ASP A 441 -27.04 -35.26 11.01
C ASP A 441 -28.00 -35.81 12.09
N GLU A 442 -27.56 -36.82 12.87
CA GLU A 442 -28.35 -37.31 13.99
C GLU A 442 -28.70 -36.22 15.01
N TRP A 443 -27.70 -35.38 15.42
CA TRP A 443 -27.97 -34.30 16.34
C TRP A 443 -28.83 -33.18 15.74
N ARG A 444 -28.73 -32.92 14.44
CA ARG A 444 -29.61 -31.97 13.73
C ARG A 444 -31.05 -32.47 13.62
N ASP A 445 -31.24 -33.74 13.30
CA ASP A 445 -32.54 -34.35 13.22
C ASP A 445 -33.25 -34.33 14.57
N LEU A 446 -32.55 -34.64 15.64
CA LEU A 446 -33.07 -34.53 17.01
C LEU A 446 -33.42 -33.07 17.36
N ALA A 447 -32.66 -32.09 16.88
CA ALA A 447 -32.96 -30.69 17.11
C ALA A 447 -34.13 -30.16 16.27
N ASN A 448 -34.29 -30.63 15.04
CA ASN A 448 -35.34 -30.19 14.09
C ASN A 448 -36.66 -30.94 14.29
N GLY A 449 -36.63 -32.18 14.71
CA GLY A 449 -37.83 -32.98 15.04
C GLY A 449 -38.65 -32.42 16.21
N ALA A 450 -38.12 -31.41 16.88
CA ALA A 450 -38.80 -30.69 17.97
C ALA A 450 -40.15 -30.10 17.54
N THR A 451 -40.25 -29.53 16.33
CA THR A 451 -41.48 -28.89 15.84
C THR A 451 -42.59 -29.91 15.53
N GLU A 452 -42.23 -31.02 14.97
CA GLU A 452 -43.20 -32.13 14.66
C GLU A 452 -43.70 -32.74 15.97
N TYR A 453 -42.83 -33.00 16.92
CA TYR A 453 -43.21 -33.45 18.24
C TYR A 453 -44.15 -32.49 18.99
N LEU A 454 -43.87 -31.15 18.91
CA LEU A 454 -44.71 -30.14 19.55
C LEU A 454 -46.10 -30.08 18.92
N ASN A 455 -46.23 -30.18 17.60
CA ASN A 455 -47.49 -30.23 16.91
C ASN A 455 -48.29 -31.49 17.26
N LYS A 456 -47.60 -32.63 17.38
CA LYS A 456 -48.19 -33.88 17.80
C LYS A 456 -48.65 -33.79 19.24
N LEU A 457 -47.81 -33.28 20.12
CA LEU A 457 -48.18 -33.09 21.56
C LEU A 457 -49.35 -32.12 21.68
N GLU A 458 -49.40 -31.04 20.90
CA GLU A 458 -50.50 -30.11 20.89
C GLU A 458 -51.83 -30.79 20.50
N ALA A 459 -51.81 -31.64 19.47
CA ALA A 459 -52.99 -32.37 19.02
C ALA A 459 -53.44 -33.42 20.09
N GLU A 460 -52.52 -34.20 20.61
CA GLU A 460 -52.78 -35.19 21.64
C GLU A 460 -53.32 -34.60 22.93
N GLU A 461 -52.73 -33.51 23.44
CA GLU A 461 -53.15 -32.84 24.65
C GLU A 461 -54.49 -32.11 24.45
N ARG A 462 -54.79 -31.56 23.26
CA ARG A 462 -56.11 -31.01 22.93
C ARG A 462 -57.21 -32.09 22.99
N GLU A 463 -56.96 -33.22 22.36
CA GLU A 463 -57.93 -34.33 22.32
C GLU A 463 -58.14 -34.97 23.70
N ARG A 464 -57.04 -35.19 24.42
CA ARG A 464 -57.04 -35.82 25.73
C ARG A 464 -57.82 -35.03 26.80
N HIS A 465 -57.74 -33.71 26.75
CA HIS A 465 -58.31 -32.82 27.75
C HIS A 465 -59.49 -31.98 27.31
N GLY A 466 -59.84 -32.07 26.03
CA GLY A 466 -60.98 -31.31 25.49
C GLY A 466 -60.76 -29.78 25.52
N ILE A 467 -59.50 -29.31 25.39
CA ILE A 467 -59.13 -27.91 25.45
C ILE A 467 -58.83 -27.38 24.08
N ASP A 468 -59.80 -26.86 23.36
CA ASP A 468 -59.65 -26.38 21.98
C ASP A 468 -58.68 -25.20 21.79
N THR A 469 -58.52 -24.43 22.83
CA THR A 469 -57.62 -23.23 22.81
C THR A 469 -56.17 -23.53 23.20
N LEU A 470 -55.87 -24.81 23.51
CA LEU A 470 -54.50 -25.25 23.87
C LEU A 470 -53.58 -25.05 22.68
N LYS A 471 -52.47 -24.37 22.93
CA LYS A 471 -51.37 -24.18 21.97
C LYS A 471 -50.06 -24.44 22.64
N VAL A 472 -49.19 -25.17 21.99
CA VAL A 472 -47.80 -25.37 22.39
C VAL A 472 -46.93 -24.33 21.69
N GLY A 473 -46.07 -23.62 22.42
CA GLY A 473 -45.22 -22.57 21.86
C GLY A 473 -43.88 -22.48 22.57
N TYR A 474 -42.97 -21.70 22.01
CA TYR A 474 -41.64 -21.39 22.54
C TYR A 474 -41.49 -19.91 22.80
N ASN A 475 -40.79 -19.58 23.91
CA ASN A 475 -40.40 -18.21 24.23
C ASN A 475 -38.93 -18.19 24.69
N ALA A 476 -38.14 -17.32 24.16
CA ALA A 476 -36.69 -17.24 24.44
C ALA A 476 -36.35 -17.06 25.93
N ILE A 477 -37.24 -16.44 26.74
CA ILE A 477 -37.03 -16.18 28.18
C ILE A 477 -37.51 -17.36 29.05
N HIS A 478 -38.64 -17.98 28.62
CA HIS A 478 -39.35 -18.96 29.47
C HIS A 478 -39.33 -20.40 28.94
N GLY A 479 -38.68 -20.63 27.75
CA GLY A 479 -38.64 -21.95 27.13
C GLY A 479 -39.95 -22.35 26.46
N PHE A 480 -40.16 -23.66 26.35
CA PHE A 480 -41.42 -24.24 25.82
C PHE A 480 -42.54 -24.09 26.85
N TYR A 481 -43.75 -23.86 26.36
CA TYR A 481 -44.94 -23.71 27.20
C TYR A 481 -46.18 -24.19 26.47
N ILE A 482 -47.17 -24.64 27.27
CA ILE A 482 -48.54 -24.87 26.82
C ILE A 482 -49.36 -23.66 27.21
N GLN A 483 -50.01 -23.01 26.25
CA GLN A 483 -50.87 -21.84 26.49
C GLN A 483 -52.33 -22.25 26.37
N VAL A 484 -53.13 -21.91 27.38
CA VAL A 484 -54.58 -22.15 27.45
C VAL A 484 -55.26 -20.81 27.67
N SER A 485 -56.40 -20.56 26.99
CA SER A 485 -57.21 -19.35 27.23
C SER A 485 -57.76 -19.37 28.65
N ARG A 486 -57.97 -18.20 29.24
CA ARG A 486 -58.54 -18.07 30.58
C ARG A 486 -59.90 -18.70 30.74
N GLY A 487 -60.72 -18.69 29.66
CA GLY A 487 -62.02 -19.30 29.69
C GLY A 487 -62.03 -20.81 29.88
N GLN A 488 -60.95 -21.48 29.45
CA GLN A 488 -60.78 -22.93 29.58
C GLN A 488 -59.72 -23.35 30.62
N SER A 489 -59.22 -22.39 31.44
CA SER A 489 -58.20 -22.73 32.44
C SER A 489 -58.69 -23.67 33.55
N HIS A 490 -59.98 -23.80 33.74
CA HIS A 490 -60.59 -24.74 34.67
C HIS A 490 -60.51 -26.21 34.20
N LEU A 491 -60.26 -26.44 32.91
CA LEU A 491 -60.13 -27.78 32.33
C LEU A 491 -58.67 -28.27 32.42
N VAL A 492 -57.77 -27.45 32.86
CA VAL A 492 -56.33 -27.76 32.90
C VAL A 492 -56.07 -28.79 33.98
N PRO A 493 -55.40 -29.94 33.70
CA PRO A 493 -55.13 -30.98 34.67
C PRO A 493 -54.21 -30.58 35.80
N PRO A 494 -54.29 -31.22 36.99
CA PRO A 494 -53.46 -30.88 38.15
C PRO A 494 -51.94 -31.02 37.93
N HIS A 495 -51.49 -31.83 36.98
CA HIS A 495 -50.07 -32.06 36.68
C HIS A 495 -49.45 -30.96 35.84
N TYR A 496 -50.25 -30.02 35.29
CA TYR A 496 -49.78 -28.84 34.59
C TYR A 496 -49.30 -27.80 35.61
N VAL A 497 -48.02 -27.49 35.55
CA VAL A 497 -47.39 -26.45 36.42
C VAL A 497 -47.51 -25.12 35.77
N ARG A 498 -48.26 -24.17 36.39
CA ARG A 498 -48.45 -22.82 35.87
C ARG A 498 -47.13 -22.02 36.00
N ARG A 499 -46.68 -21.49 34.85
CA ARG A 499 -45.44 -20.65 34.76
C ARG A 499 -45.72 -19.17 34.67
N GLN A 500 -46.76 -18.77 33.89
CA GLN A 500 -47.04 -17.37 33.61
C GLN A 500 -48.55 -17.13 33.43
N THR A 501 -49.05 -16.04 33.97
CA THR A 501 -50.41 -15.56 33.77
C THR A 501 -50.38 -14.36 32.88
N LEU A 502 -51.05 -14.40 31.70
CA LEU A 502 -51.22 -13.28 30.78
C LEU A 502 -52.64 -12.70 30.91
N LYS A 503 -52.91 -11.56 30.25
CA LYS A 503 -54.21 -10.89 30.27
C LYS A 503 -55.37 -11.82 29.87
N ASN A 504 -55.17 -12.60 28.79
CA ASN A 504 -56.23 -13.45 28.21
C ASN A 504 -55.88 -14.96 28.18
N ALA A 505 -54.75 -15.38 28.68
CA ALA A 505 -54.29 -16.77 28.68
C ALA A 505 -53.41 -17.07 29.88
N GLU A 506 -53.23 -18.37 30.15
CA GLU A 506 -52.26 -18.85 31.12
C GLU A 506 -51.29 -19.80 30.46
N ARG A 507 -50.01 -19.79 30.89
CA ARG A 507 -48.96 -20.65 30.34
C ARG A 507 -48.54 -21.67 31.38
N TYR A 508 -48.44 -22.91 30.91
CA TYR A 508 -48.13 -24.05 31.75
C TYR A 508 -46.96 -24.83 31.19
N ILE A 509 -46.36 -25.68 32.02
CA ILE A 509 -45.36 -26.66 31.61
C ILE A 509 -45.74 -28.01 32.15
N ILE A 510 -45.42 -29.06 31.42
CA ILE A 510 -45.56 -30.46 31.84
C ILE A 510 -44.19 -31.13 31.86
N ALA A 511 -44.01 -32.19 32.61
CA ALA A 511 -42.76 -32.90 32.77
C ALA A 511 -42.21 -33.42 31.41
N GLU A 512 -43.10 -33.92 30.55
CA GLU A 512 -42.78 -34.40 29.20
C GLU A 512 -42.22 -33.28 28.31
N LEU A 513 -42.86 -32.10 28.31
CA LEU A 513 -42.43 -30.94 27.55
C LEU A 513 -41.09 -30.41 28.04
N LYS A 514 -40.83 -30.43 29.37
CA LYS A 514 -39.55 -30.07 29.98
C LYS A 514 -38.45 -31.04 29.61
N ALA A 515 -38.69 -32.34 29.64
CA ALA A 515 -37.74 -33.36 29.22
C ALA A 515 -37.36 -33.21 27.73
N HIS A 516 -38.37 -32.89 26.90
CA HIS A 516 -38.15 -32.62 25.50
C HIS A 516 -37.34 -31.34 25.28
N GLU A 517 -37.61 -30.26 26.03
CA GLU A 517 -36.86 -29.00 25.97
C GLU A 517 -35.38 -29.26 26.30
N ASP A 518 -35.08 -29.98 27.37
CA ASP A 518 -33.71 -30.29 27.79
C ASP A 518 -32.99 -31.14 26.72
N LYS A 519 -33.69 -32.06 26.06
CA LYS A 519 -33.18 -32.87 24.95
C LYS A 519 -32.87 -32.06 23.72
N VAL A 520 -33.76 -31.15 23.32
CA VAL A 520 -33.60 -30.28 22.14
C VAL A 520 -32.48 -29.28 22.34
N LEU A 521 -32.39 -28.61 23.49
CA LEU A 521 -31.32 -27.68 23.80
C LEU A 521 -29.95 -28.36 23.82
N ASN A 522 -29.87 -29.57 24.42
CA ASN A 522 -28.66 -30.39 24.42
C ASN A 522 -28.28 -30.83 23.00
N SER A 523 -29.25 -31.19 22.12
CA SER A 523 -28.97 -31.59 20.77
C SER A 523 -28.45 -30.45 19.92
N LYS A 524 -28.98 -29.23 20.05
CA LYS A 524 -28.46 -28.02 19.36
C LYS A 524 -27.02 -27.68 19.78
N SER A 525 -26.73 -27.72 21.08
CA SER A 525 -25.39 -27.49 21.62
C SER A 525 -24.39 -28.54 21.12
N LYS A 526 -24.78 -29.81 21.11
CA LYS A 526 -23.96 -30.91 20.60
C LYS A 526 -23.75 -30.80 19.08
N ALA A 527 -24.80 -30.54 18.33
CA ALA A 527 -24.67 -30.32 16.88
C ALA A 527 -23.66 -29.19 16.56
N LEU A 528 -23.74 -28.08 17.29
CA LEU A 528 -22.80 -26.97 17.11
C LEU A 528 -21.36 -27.35 17.54
N ALA A 529 -21.19 -28.15 18.59
CA ALA A 529 -19.87 -28.61 19.01
C ALA A 529 -19.22 -29.54 17.98
N VAL A 530 -19.98 -30.51 17.46
CA VAL A 530 -19.52 -31.42 16.38
C VAL A 530 -19.23 -30.63 15.11
N GLU A 531 -20.08 -29.66 14.76
CA GLU A 531 -19.87 -28.83 13.58
C GLU A 531 -18.59 -27.99 13.67
N LYS A 532 -18.27 -27.43 14.85
CA LYS A 532 -17.01 -26.74 15.09
C LYS A 532 -15.80 -27.69 15.00
N GLN A 533 -15.90 -28.91 15.51
CA GLN A 533 -14.83 -29.88 15.38
C GLN A 533 -14.57 -30.22 13.91
N LEU A 534 -15.61 -30.57 13.15
CA LEU A 534 -15.50 -30.83 11.70
C LEU A 534 -14.93 -29.65 10.93
N TRP A 535 -15.26 -28.43 11.34
CA TRP A 535 -14.69 -27.21 10.77
C TRP A 535 -13.17 -27.11 11.01
N GLU A 536 -12.69 -27.41 12.18
CA GLU A 536 -11.24 -27.45 12.47
C GLU A 536 -10.55 -28.58 11.71
N GLU A 537 -11.16 -29.74 11.61
CA GLU A 537 -10.65 -30.87 10.82
C GLU A 537 -10.48 -30.51 9.33
N LEU A 538 -11.37 -29.67 8.77
CA LEU A 538 -11.23 -29.21 7.38
C LEU A 538 -9.92 -28.40 7.18
N PHE A 539 -9.52 -27.58 8.14
CA PHE A 539 -8.21 -26.91 8.06
C PHE A 539 -7.05 -27.91 8.03
N ASP A 540 -7.11 -28.95 8.86
CA ASP A 540 -6.07 -29.99 8.91
C ASP A 540 -5.99 -30.80 7.61
N LEU A 541 -7.11 -30.98 6.90
CA LEU A 541 -7.16 -31.63 5.60
C LEU A 541 -6.67 -30.73 4.45
N LEU A 542 -6.88 -29.44 4.54
CA LEU A 542 -6.52 -28.48 3.48
C LEU A 542 -5.06 -28.00 3.58
N LEU A 543 -4.53 -27.82 4.81
CA LEU A 543 -3.20 -27.27 5.04
C LEU A 543 -2.04 -28.03 4.36
N PRO A 544 -2.04 -29.38 4.23
CA PRO A 544 -1.00 -30.09 3.49
C PRO A 544 -0.89 -29.68 2.02
N HIS A 545 -1.98 -29.19 1.43
CA HIS A 545 -2.05 -28.76 0.02
C HIS A 545 -1.80 -27.25 -0.15
N LEU A 546 -1.45 -26.53 0.91
CA LEU A 546 -1.31 -25.07 0.90
C LEU A 546 -0.30 -24.58 -0.15
N GLU A 547 0.83 -25.29 -0.30
CA GLU A 547 1.85 -24.92 -1.30
C GLU A 547 1.32 -25.00 -2.73
N GLN A 548 0.63 -26.09 -3.06
CA GLN A 548 0.03 -26.25 -4.37
C GLN A 548 -0.99 -25.15 -4.67
N MET A 549 -1.84 -24.81 -3.70
CA MET A 549 -2.81 -23.72 -3.81
C MET A 549 -2.14 -22.34 -3.90
N GLN A 550 -1.01 -22.11 -3.22
CA GLN A 550 -0.25 -20.86 -3.34
C GLN A 550 0.40 -20.71 -4.71
N ASN A 551 0.96 -21.79 -5.27
CA ASN A 551 1.51 -21.80 -6.62
C ASN A 551 0.41 -21.53 -7.66
N LEU A 552 -0.76 -22.12 -7.49
CA LEU A 552 -1.95 -21.84 -8.29
C LEU A 552 -2.32 -20.34 -8.21
N ALA A 553 -2.44 -19.77 -7.02
CA ALA A 553 -2.80 -18.37 -6.82
C ALA A 553 -1.78 -17.42 -7.48
N SER A 554 -0.49 -17.72 -7.35
CA SER A 554 0.58 -16.95 -7.99
C SER A 554 0.50 -17.02 -9.52
N SER A 555 0.26 -18.20 -10.08
CA SER A 555 0.14 -18.39 -11.54
C SER A 555 -1.11 -17.71 -12.08
N LEU A 556 -2.23 -17.80 -11.38
CA LEU A 556 -3.47 -17.09 -11.74
C LEU A 556 -3.30 -15.57 -11.68
N SER A 557 -2.56 -15.05 -10.69
CA SER A 557 -2.27 -13.62 -10.61
C SER A 557 -1.44 -13.13 -11.79
N GLN A 558 -0.42 -13.89 -12.20
CA GLN A 558 0.40 -13.56 -13.36
C GLN A 558 -0.40 -13.68 -14.67
N LEU A 559 -1.19 -14.73 -14.82
CA LEU A 559 -2.06 -14.92 -15.98
C LEU A 559 -3.06 -13.77 -16.11
N ASP A 560 -3.65 -13.32 -14.99
CA ASP A 560 -4.59 -12.20 -14.95
C ASP A 560 -3.91 -10.89 -15.38
N VAL A 561 -2.68 -10.63 -14.94
CA VAL A 561 -1.93 -9.44 -15.42
C VAL A 561 -1.63 -9.54 -16.90
N LEU A 562 -1.16 -10.70 -17.41
CA LEU A 562 -0.80 -10.88 -18.81
C LEU A 562 -2.03 -10.76 -19.74
N GLN A 563 -3.17 -11.37 -19.37
CA GLN A 563 -4.41 -11.23 -20.13
C GLN A 563 -4.94 -9.78 -20.11
N ASN A 564 -4.83 -9.11 -18.95
CA ASN A 564 -5.20 -7.71 -18.82
C ASN A 564 -4.33 -6.82 -19.73
N LEU A 565 -3.01 -7.02 -19.74
CA LEU A 565 -2.10 -6.25 -20.61
C LEU A 565 -2.31 -6.56 -22.10
N ALA A 566 -2.72 -7.79 -22.45
CA ALA A 566 -3.11 -8.14 -23.81
C ALA A 566 -4.40 -7.42 -24.25
N GLU A 567 -5.39 -7.37 -23.37
CA GLU A 567 -6.63 -6.63 -23.58
C GLU A 567 -6.36 -5.12 -23.72
N ARG A 568 -5.54 -4.54 -22.81
CA ARG A 568 -5.15 -3.12 -22.89
C ARG A 568 -4.38 -2.81 -24.16
N ALA A 569 -3.48 -3.70 -24.59
CA ALA A 569 -2.72 -3.54 -25.83
C ALA A 569 -3.62 -3.51 -27.07
N GLU A 570 -4.72 -4.24 -27.06
CA GLU A 570 -5.73 -4.20 -28.13
C GLU A 570 -6.59 -2.95 -28.02
N SER A 571 -7.20 -2.70 -26.87
CA SER A 571 -8.18 -1.62 -26.68
C SER A 571 -7.55 -0.22 -26.79
N LEU A 572 -6.28 -0.06 -26.43
CA LEU A 572 -5.57 1.22 -26.44
C LEU A 572 -4.63 1.38 -27.64
N ASP A 573 -4.63 0.43 -28.56
CA ASP A 573 -3.76 0.41 -29.74
C ASP A 573 -2.28 0.61 -29.38
N TYR A 574 -1.77 -0.26 -28.49
CA TYR A 574 -0.38 -0.26 -28.08
C TYR A 574 0.44 -1.22 -28.95
N CYS A 575 1.67 -0.84 -29.27
CA CYS A 575 2.59 -1.68 -30.03
C CYS A 575 3.57 -2.44 -29.12
N ARG A 576 4.09 -3.55 -29.65
CA ARG A 576 5.14 -4.32 -29.00
C ARG A 576 6.46 -3.56 -29.06
N PRO A 577 7.13 -3.21 -27.93
CA PRO A 577 8.44 -2.61 -27.95
C PRO A 577 9.53 -3.66 -28.29
N THR A 578 10.58 -3.24 -28.98
CA THR A 578 11.81 -4.00 -29.15
C THR A 578 12.80 -3.61 -28.05
N LEU A 579 13.29 -4.59 -27.29
CA LEU A 579 14.25 -4.35 -26.21
C LEU A 579 15.69 -4.56 -26.71
N SER A 580 16.62 -3.71 -26.26
CA SER A 580 18.04 -3.81 -26.60
C SER A 580 18.93 -3.64 -25.38
N LYS A 581 20.18 -4.15 -25.45
CA LYS A 581 21.16 -4.00 -24.36
C LYS A 581 21.79 -2.62 -24.33
N ASP A 582 21.90 -1.97 -25.48
CA ASP A 582 22.51 -0.66 -25.59
C ASP A 582 21.53 0.44 -25.09
N PRO A 583 21.98 1.39 -24.30
CA PRO A 583 21.15 2.47 -23.81
C PRO A 583 20.73 3.39 -24.97
N ALA A 584 19.51 3.26 -25.40
CA ALA A 584 18.92 4.09 -26.44
C ALA A 584 17.39 4.08 -26.31
N ILE A 585 16.75 5.15 -26.68
CA ILE A 585 15.29 5.29 -26.71
C ILE A 585 14.91 5.83 -28.07
N HIS A 586 14.23 4.99 -28.85
CA HIS A 586 13.66 5.40 -30.14
C HIS A 586 12.17 5.05 -30.12
N ILE A 587 11.34 6.07 -30.20
CA ILE A 587 9.88 5.97 -30.19
C ILE A 587 9.35 6.70 -31.39
N GLN A 588 8.57 6.02 -32.21
CA GLN A 588 7.87 6.59 -33.33
C GLN A 588 6.41 6.85 -32.93
N ALA A 589 5.95 8.07 -33.14
CA ALA A 589 4.58 8.48 -32.83
C ALA A 589 4.13 8.07 -31.39
N GLY A 590 4.93 8.42 -30.38
CA GLY A 590 4.63 8.15 -28.97
C GLY A 590 3.43 8.98 -28.48
N ARG A 591 2.63 8.37 -27.61
CA ARG A 591 1.46 9.01 -26.98
C ARG A 591 1.59 8.93 -25.46
N HIS A 592 0.97 9.88 -24.76
CA HIS A 592 0.96 9.86 -23.28
C HIS A 592 -0.17 8.96 -22.78
N PRO A 593 0.12 7.83 -22.10
CA PRO A 593 -0.88 6.79 -21.81
C PRO A 593 -2.06 7.29 -20.98
N VAL A 594 -1.87 8.29 -20.12
CA VAL A 594 -2.93 8.83 -19.26
C VAL A 594 -3.62 10.01 -19.93
N VAL A 595 -2.85 10.97 -20.46
CA VAL A 595 -3.41 12.21 -21.01
C VAL A 595 -4.31 11.91 -22.21
N GLU A 596 -3.94 10.94 -23.06
CA GLU A 596 -4.77 10.56 -24.21
C GLU A 596 -6.15 9.99 -23.83
N GLN A 597 -6.29 9.46 -22.61
CA GLN A 597 -7.56 8.92 -22.10
C GLN A 597 -8.46 9.99 -21.47
N VAL A 598 -7.89 11.12 -21.07
CA VAL A 598 -8.61 12.19 -20.36
C VAL A 598 -9.00 13.32 -21.34
N MET A 599 -8.24 13.50 -22.43
CA MET A 599 -8.52 14.53 -23.41
C MET A 599 -9.75 14.21 -24.25
N ASN A 600 -10.54 15.24 -24.57
CA ASN A 600 -11.65 15.14 -25.53
C ASN A 600 -11.17 15.23 -26.98
N ASP A 601 -10.05 15.93 -27.22
CA ASP A 601 -9.45 16.08 -28.53
C ASP A 601 -8.43 14.97 -28.80
N PRO A 602 -8.19 14.57 -30.06
CA PRO A 602 -7.17 13.59 -30.42
C PRO A 602 -5.79 14.00 -29.91
N PHE A 603 -5.08 13.09 -29.25
CA PHE A 603 -3.72 13.32 -28.77
C PHE A 603 -2.75 13.41 -29.93
N ILE A 604 -1.89 14.44 -29.96
CA ILE A 604 -0.85 14.59 -30.97
C ILE A 604 0.36 13.74 -30.60
N ALA A 605 0.58 12.68 -31.38
CA ALA A 605 1.67 11.75 -31.17
C ALA A 605 3.02 12.38 -31.56
N ASN A 606 4.07 12.14 -30.78
CA ASN A 606 5.38 12.73 -31.00
C ASN A 606 6.50 11.69 -31.03
N PRO A 607 7.47 11.82 -31.95
CA PRO A 607 8.64 10.96 -31.97
C PRO A 607 9.68 11.38 -30.93
N ILE A 608 10.53 10.44 -30.54
CA ILE A 608 11.73 10.73 -29.76
C ILE A 608 12.87 9.84 -30.20
N GLU A 609 14.06 10.40 -30.27
CA GLU A 609 15.28 9.68 -30.53
C GLU A 609 16.37 10.12 -29.56
N LEU A 610 16.79 9.20 -28.69
CA LEU A 610 17.95 9.32 -27.82
C LEU A 610 18.87 8.12 -28.08
N ASN A 611 20.12 8.38 -28.41
CA ASN A 611 21.11 7.35 -28.73
C ASN A 611 22.52 7.83 -28.35
N PRO A 612 23.59 7.05 -28.48
CA PRO A 612 24.94 7.43 -28.12
C PRO A 612 25.47 8.70 -28.85
N LYS A 613 24.90 9.04 -29.98
CA LYS A 613 25.25 10.28 -30.74
C LYS A 613 24.34 11.46 -30.42
N ARG A 614 23.20 11.22 -29.80
CA ARG A 614 22.17 12.21 -29.46
C ARG A 614 21.65 11.89 -28.08
N LYS A 615 22.44 12.20 -27.04
CA LYS A 615 22.16 11.81 -25.65
C LYS A 615 21.23 12.79 -24.94
N MET A 616 21.24 14.06 -25.33
CA MET A 616 20.43 15.08 -24.68
C MET A 616 19.64 15.91 -25.70
N LEU A 617 18.38 16.14 -25.38
CA LEU A 617 17.50 17.07 -26.08
C LEU A 617 17.25 18.29 -25.20
N ILE A 618 17.62 19.48 -25.69
CA ILE A 618 17.19 20.75 -25.13
C ILE A 618 15.82 21.08 -25.71
N ILE A 619 14.81 21.14 -24.84
CA ILE A 619 13.42 21.29 -25.26
C ILE A 619 12.95 22.70 -24.94
N THR A 620 12.60 23.45 -25.98
CA THR A 620 12.07 24.82 -25.89
C THR A 620 10.60 24.89 -26.32
N GLY A 621 9.98 26.04 -26.11
CA GLY A 621 8.58 26.27 -26.49
C GLY A 621 7.74 26.83 -25.35
N PRO A 622 6.47 27.17 -25.61
CA PRO A 622 5.56 27.74 -24.62
C PRO A 622 5.21 26.78 -23.50
N ASN A 623 4.85 27.31 -22.30
CA ASN A 623 4.47 26.48 -21.15
C ASN A 623 3.28 25.56 -21.40
N MET A 624 2.29 26.04 -22.15
CA MET A 624 1.11 25.25 -22.52
C MET A 624 1.33 24.38 -23.78
N GLY A 625 2.54 24.39 -24.38
CA GLY A 625 2.85 23.59 -25.56
C GLY A 625 2.96 22.09 -25.32
N GLY A 626 3.07 21.63 -24.04
CA GLY A 626 3.13 20.21 -23.70
C GLY A 626 4.55 19.67 -23.45
N LYS A 627 5.55 20.51 -23.11
CA LYS A 627 6.93 20.08 -22.81
C LYS A 627 6.99 19.00 -21.73
N SER A 628 6.36 19.26 -20.59
CA SER A 628 6.35 18.31 -19.47
C SER A 628 5.59 17.03 -19.81
N THR A 629 4.52 17.12 -20.62
CA THR A 629 3.75 15.96 -21.11
C THR A 629 4.62 15.09 -22.04
N TYR A 630 5.36 15.70 -22.95
CA TYR A 630 6.29 15.01 -23.84
C TYR A 630 7.41 14.27 -23.09
N MET A 631 7.96 14.91 -22.05
CA MET A 631 8.98 14.27 -21.22
C MET A 631 8.39 13.10 -20.41
N ARG A 632 7.25 13.32 -19.72
CA ARG A 632 6.58 12.25 -18.95
C ARG A 632 6.18 11.08 -19.84
N GLN A 633 5.64 11.33 -21.03
CA GLN A 633 5.34 10.32 -22.03
C GLN A 633 6.54 9.40 -22.29
N THR A 634 7.71 9.97 -22.51
CA THR A 634 8.93 9.19 -22.75
C THR A 634 9.31 8.31 -21.57
N ALA A 635 9.24 8.84 -20.34
CA ALA A 635 9.53 8.08 -19.14
C ALA A 635 8.50 6.96 -18.91
N LEU A 636 7.21 7.23 -19.12
CA LEU A 636 6.14 6.24 -18.96
C LEU A 636 6.22 5.13 -20.02
N ILE A 637 6.50 5.44 -21.28
CA ILE A 637 6.73 4.44 -22.33
C ILE A 637 7.95 3.56 -21.97
N THR A 638 9.03 4.18 -21.50
CA THR A 638 10.22 3.44 -21.05
C THR A 638 9.90 2.54 -19.87
N LEU A 639 9.15 3.02 -18.89
CA LEU A 639 8.70 2.24 -17.73
C LEU A 639 7.82 1.06 -18.15
N LEU A 640 6.86 1.28 -19.05
CA LEU A 640 5.98 0.22 -19.58
C LEU A 640 6.79 -0.87 -20.29
N ALA A 641 7.79 -0.50 -21.11
CA ALA A 641 8.68 -1.47 -21.73
C ALA A 641 9.45 -2.32 -20.69
N HIS A 642 9.86 -1.71 -19.55
CA HIS A 642 10.59 -2.38 -18.48
C HIS A 642 9.71 -3.18 -17.51
N ILE A 643 8.39 -3.16 -17.66
CA ILE A 643 7.49 -4.14 -17.00
C ILE A 643 7.11 -5.29 -17.95
N GLY A 644 7.53 -5.24 -19.21
CA GLY A 644 7.17 -6.20 -20.25
C GLY A 644 5.76 -5.96 -20.80
N CYS A 645 5.36 -4.71 -20.93
CA CYS A 645 4.07 -4.27 -21.48
C CYS A 645 4.23 -3.72 -22.89
N TYR A 646 3.20 -3.81 -23.72
CA TYR A 646 3.07 -3.05 -24.95
C TYR A 646 2.97 -1.55 -24.64
N VAL A 647 3.37 -0.70 -25.56
CA VAL A 647 3.55 0.74 -25.32
C VAL A 647 2.71 1.60 -26.28
N PRO A 648 2.28 2.79 -25.84
CA PRO A 648 1.50 3.73 -26.66
C PRO A 648 2.37 4.41 -27.73
N ALA A 649 2.66 3.71 -28.80
CA ALA A 649 3.44 4.21 -29.93
C ALA A 649 3.13 3.40 -31.18
N GLU A 650 3.52 3.88 -32.38
CA GLU A 650 3.50 3.09 -33.61
C GLU A 650 4.65 2.07 -33.63
N ALA A 651 5.83 2.47 -33.18
CA ALA A 651 6.98 1.60 -32.96
C ALA A 651 7.84 2.13 -31.82
N ALA A 652 8.46 1.23 -31.07
CA ALA A 652 9.37 1.61 -30.00
C ALA A 652 10.55 0.64 -29.91
N ARG A 653 11.75 1.19 -29.75
CA ARG A 653 12.97 0.45 -29.40
C ARG A 653 13.54 1.07 -28.14
N ILE A 654 13.58 0.28 -27.07
CA ILE A 654 13.97 0.75 -25.75
C ILE A 654 15.19 -0.04 -25.28
N GLY A 655 16.25 0.68 -24.94
CA GLY A 655 17.47 0.11 -24.40
C GLY A 655 17.37 -0.18 -22.89
N SER A 656 18.33 -0.91 -22.39
CA SER A 656 18.43 -1.22 -20.96
C SER A 656 18.75 0.06 -20.18
N ILE A 657 17.77 0.56 -19.45
CA ILE A 657 17.89 1.70 -18.54
C ILE A 657 18.07 1.19 -17.10
N ASP A 658 18.93 1.85 -16.34
CA ASP A 658 19.17 1.49 -14.93
C ASP A 658 18.36 2.34 -13.94
N ARG A 659 18.13 3.62 -14.29
CA ARG A 659 17.41 4.57 -13.44
C ARG A 659 16.58 5.53 -14.29
N ILE A 660 15.45 5.94 -13.75
CA ILE A 660 14.68 7.06 -14.31
C ILE A 660 14.61 8.14 -13.23
N PHE A 661 15.07 9.33 -13.57
CA PHE A 661 15.01 10.50 -12.73
C PHE A 661 14.11 11.57 -13.34
N THR A 662 13.30 12.19 -12.52
CA THR A 662 12.48 13.32 -12.95
C THR A 662 12.60 14.47 -11.97
N ARG A 663 12.84 15.66 -12.53
CA ARG A 663 12.67 16.94 -11.87
C ARG A 663 11.63 17.72 -12.67
N ILE A 664 10.35 17.59 -12.34
CA ILE A 664 9.21 18.18 -13.07
C ILE A 664 8.32 18.91 -12.07
N GLY A 665 8.13 20.22 -12.29
CA GLY A 665 7.26 21.08 -11.48
C GLY A 665 7.82 21.40 -10.09
N ALA A 666 7.35 22.50 -9.50
CA ALA A 666 7.58 22.84 -8.11
C ALA A 666 6.36 22.41 -7.28
N SER A 667 6.48 21.39 -6.45
CA SER A 667 5.52 21.21 -5.38
C SER A 667 5.98 22.05 -4.19
N ASP A 668 5.13 23.00 -3.76
CA ASP A 668 5.34 23.69 -2.50
C ASP A 668 5.22 22.68 -1.37
N ASP A 669 6.34 22.28 -0.80
CA ASP A 669 6.33 21.51 0.44
C ASP A 669 6.26 22.46 1.64
N LEU A 670 5.11 23.10 1.76
CA LEU A 670 4.82 24.00 2.89
C LEU A 670 4.89 23.28 4.24
N ALA A 671 4.71 21.97 4.26
CA ALA A 671 4.72 21.18 5.48
C ALA A 671 6.12 20.99 6.06
N SER A 672 7.18 20.98 5.23
CA SER A 672 8.57 20.85 5.67
C SER A 672 9.26 22.18 5.94
N GLY A 673 8.64 23.31 5.61
CA GLY A 673 9.21 24.66 5.77
C GLY A 673 10.41 24.94 4.85
N ARG A 674 10.66 24.10 3.84
CA ARG A 674 11.73 24.29 2.85
C ARG A 674 11.26 25.19 1.71
N SER A 675 12.13 26.10 1.25
CA SER A 675 11.80 26.89 0.06
C SER A 675 11.74 25.98 -1.18
N THR A 676 10.88 26.33 -2.15
CA THR A 676 10.77 25.62 -3.44
C THR A 676 12.13 25.48 -4.14
N PHE A 677 12.97 26.50 -4.05
CA PHE A 677 14.33 26.46 -4.61
C PHE A 677 15.22 25.43 -3.91
N MET A 678 15.12 25.28 -2.58
CA MET A 678 15.90 24.29 -1.85
C MET A 678 15.49 22.86 -2.20
N VAL A 679 14.18 22.61 -2.36
CA VAL A 679 13.65 21.32 -2.83
C VAL A 679 14.16 21.01 -4.24
N GLU A 680 14.09 21.99 -5.14
CA GLU A 680 14.60 21.90 -6.49
C GLU A 680 16.08 21.54 -6.53
N MET A 681 16.89 22.22 -5.74
CA MET A 681 18.35 21.97 -5.68
C MET A 681 18.68 20.62 -5.05
N THR A 682 17.92 20.17 -4.07
CA THR A 682 18.10 18.83 -3.47
C THR A 682 17.80 17.72 -4.48
N GLU A 683 16.69 17.82 -5.24
CA GLU A 683 16.35 16.88 -6.30
C GLU A 683 17.39 16.89 -7.42
N THR A 684 17.85 18.09 -7.84
CA THR A 684 18.90 18.24 -8.84
C THR A 684 20.22 17.64 -8.38
N ALA A 685 20.62 17.86 -7.16
CA ALA A 685 21.83 17.27 -6.57
C ALA A 685 21.74 15.73 -6.55
N ASN A 686 20.62 15.17 -6.13
CA ASN A 686 20.37 13.73 -6.15
C ASN A 686 20.57 13.16 -7.58
N ILE A 687 20.04 13.82 -8.60
CA ILE A 687 20.20 13.40 -10.00
C ILE A 687 21.67 13.45 -10.41
N LEU A 688 22.34 14.58 -10.17
CA LEU A 688 23.74 14.79 -10.60
C LEU A 688 24.74 13.85 -9.91
N HIS A 689 24.44 13.39 -8.70
CA HIS A 689 25.28 12.42 -7.97
C HIS A 689 25.01 10.97 -8.34
N ASN A 690 23.77 10.61 -8.68
CA ASN A 690 23.35 9.21 -8.82
C ASN A 690 23.03 8.76 -10.25
N ALA A 691 22.92 9.70 -11.21
CA ALA A 691 22.69 9.34 -12.61
C ALA A 691 23.94 8.69 -13.22
N THR A 692 23.74 7.72 -14.10
CA THR A 692 24.77 7.02 -14.88
C THR A 692 24.58 7.25 -16.37
N GLN A 693 25.49 6.75 -17.17
CA GLN A 693 25.35 6.79 -18.64
C GLN A 693 24.15 6.00 -19.17
N ASN A 694 23.58 5.09 -18.37
CA ASN A 694 22.41 4.28 -18.70
C ASN A 694 21.13 4.84 -18.10
N SER A 695 21.16 5.99 -17.43
CA SER A 695 20.00 6.61 -16.81
C SER A 695 19.21 7.45 -17.82
N LEU A 696 17.88 7.49 -17.63
CA LEU A 696 16.98 8.45 -18.27
C LEU A 696 16.70 9.59 -17.29
N VAL A 697 17.04 10.80 -17.68
CA VAL A 697 16.91 12.01 -16.85
C VAL A 697 15.94 13.00 -17.49
N LEU A 698 14.95 13.45 -16.75
CA LEU A 698 13.98 14.47 -17.14
C LEU A 698 14.16 15.70 -16.26
N MET A 699 14.60 16.80 -16.84
CA MET A 699 14.82 18.07 -16.14
C MET A 699 13.90 19.14 -16.69
N ASP A 700 12.98 19.64 -15.89
CA ASP A 700 12.02 20.65 -16.29
C ASP A 700 12.26 21.97 -15.55
N GLU A 701 12.68 23.00 -16.31
CA GLU A 701 12.76 24.38 -15.88
C GLU A 701 13.59 24.64 -14.61
N ILE A 702 14.84 24.18 -14.59
CA ILE A 702 15.77 24.40 -13.48
C ILE A 702 16.14 25.88 -13.35
N GLY A 703 16.26 26.36 -12.11
CA GLY A 703 16.73 27.69 -11.75
C GLY A 703 15.62 28.76 -11.70
N ARG A 704 14.34 28.37 -11.66
CA ARG A 704 13.23 29.33 -11.54
C ARG A 704 13.13 30.02 -10.15
N GLY A 705 13.59 29.39 -9.12
CA GLY A 705 13.46 29.84 -7.74
C GLY A 705 14.48 30.89 -7.27
N THR A 706 15.34 31.39 -8.18
CA THR A 706 16.41 32.35 -7.88
C THR A 706 16.51 33.48 -8.92
N SER A 707 17.56 34.29 -8.86
CA SER A 707 17.76 35.35 -9.86
C SER A 707 18.00 34.75 -11.26
N THR A 708 17.64 35.48 -12.30
CA THR A 708 17.70 35.00 -13.71
C THR A 708 19.12 34.52 -14.09
N TYR A 709 20.15 35.25 -13.72
CA TYR A 709 21.52 34.85 -14.04
C TYR A 709 22.05 33.68 -13.24
N ASP A 710 21.71 33.58 -11.94
CA ASP A 710 22.05 32.42 -11.13
C ASP A 710 21.34 31.19 -11.65
N GLY A 711 20.03 31.30 -11.96
CA GLY A 711 19.23 30.20 -12.51
C GLY A 711 19.78 29.71 -13.85
N LEU A 712 20.10 30.64 -14.78
CA LEU A 712 20.71 30.31 -16.07
C LEU A 712 22.07 29.62 -15.88
N SER A 713 22.92 30.12 -14.98
CA SER A 713 24.25 29.55 -14.71
C SER A 713 24.16 28.14 -14.17
N LEU A 714 23.24 27.88 -13.22
CA LEU A 714 22.98 26.56 -12.67
C LEU A 714 22.41 25.60 -13.74
N ALA A 715 21.45 26.05 -14.53
CA ALA A 715 20.85 25.25 -15.61
C ALA A 715 21.90 24.86 -16.66
N TRP A 716 22.74 25.84 -17.07
CA TRP A 716 23.84 25.61 -18.02
C TRP A 716 24.85 24.59 -17.49
N ALA A 717 25.35 24.79 -16.25
CA ALA A 717 26.33 23.91 -15.64
C ALA A 717 25.76 22.49 -15.43
N SER A 718 24.50 22.37 -15.01
CA SER A 718 23.82 21.08 -14.84
C SER A 718 23.66 20.34 -16.16
N ALA A 719 23.21 21.04 -17.24
CA ALA A 719 23.09 20.46 -18.57
C ALA A 719 24.44 20.00 -19.11
N GLN A 720 25.48 20.84 -18.99
CA GLN A 720 26.84 20.51 -19.38
C GLN A 720 27.39 19.30 -18.60
N TRP A 721 27.16 19.22 -17.29
CA TRP A 721 27.59 18.09 -16.45
C TRP A 721 26.91 16.79 -16.84
N LEU A 722 25.59 16.79 -17.02
CA LEU A 722 24.81 15.63 -17.45
C LEU A 722 25.27 15.11 -18.81
N ALA A 723 25.58 16.02 -19.74
CA ALA A 723 25.96 15.67 -21.09
C ALA A 723 27.41 15.18 -21.20
N SER A 724 28.37 15.86 -20.52
CA SER A 724 29.79 15.63 -20.72
C SER A 724 30.44 14.71 -19.70
N GLN A 725 30.00 14.77 -18.43
CA GLN A 725 30.58 13.96 -17.35
C GLN A 725 29.80 12.67 -17.11
N ILE A 726 28.49 12.75 -17.05
CA ILE A 726 27.64 11.58 -16.80
C ILE A 726 27.31 10.87 -18.12
N GLY A 727 26.92 11.61 -19.15
CA GLY A 727 26.52 11.06 -20.43
C GLY A 727 25.19 10.33 -20.40
N ALA A 728 24.25 10.70 -19.51
CA ALA A 728 22.92 10.15 -19.38
C ALA A 728 22.02 10.54 -20.57
N LEU A 729 21.02 9.69 -20.86
CA LEU A 729 19.96 10.04 -21.79
C LEU A 729 19.07 11.09 -21.14
N THR A 730 19.04 12.32 -21.68
CA THR A 730 18.45 13.45 -20.97
C THR A 730 17.46 14.23 -21.83
N LEU A 731 16.30 14.55 -21.24
CA LEU A 731 15.34 15.52 -21.75
C LEU A 731 15.40 16.75 -20.84
N PHE A 732 15.82 17.87 -21.39
CA PHE A 732 16.06 19.10 -20.65
C PHE A 732 15.17 20.22 -21.17
N ALA A 733 14.05 20.45 -20.52
CA ALA A 733 13.14 21.55 -20.88
C ALA A 733 13.57 22.85 -20.19
N THR A 734 13.57 23.93 -20.93
CA THR A 734 14.03 25.21 -20.42
C THR A 734 13.31 26.39 -21.10
N HIS A 735 13.28 27.53 -20.38
CA HIS A 735 12.92 28.84 -20.90
C HIS A 735 14.14 29.72 -21.21
N TYR A 736 15.33 29.26 -20.81
CA TYR A 736 16.57 30.00 -21.14
C TYR A 736 16.99 29.66 -22.55
N PHE A 737 16.82 30.62 -23.47
CA PHE A 737 17.20 30.44 -24.86
C PHE A 737 18.71 30.29 -25.04
N GLU A 738 19.49 30.79 -24.10
CA GLU A 738 20.94 30.68 -24.10
C GLU A 738 21.39 29.22 -24.09
N LEU A 739 20.63 28.32 -23.46
CA LEU A 739 20.95 26.89 -23.46
C LEU A 739 20.88 26.25 -24.83
N THR A 740 20.16 26.87 -25.81
CA THR A 740 20.10 26.39 -27.19
C THR A 740 21.43 26.50 -27.93
N GLU A 741 22.41 27.23 -27.38
CA GLU A 741 23.77 27.29 -27.88
C GLU A 741 24.64 26.09 -27.49
N LEU A 742 24.25 25.31 -26.48
CA LEU A 742 25.01 24.16 -25.99
C LEU A 742 25.28 23.10 -27.08
N PRO A 743 24.36 22.76 -28.00
CA PRO A 743 24.63 21.81 -29.08
C PRO A 743 25.76 22.26 -30.06
N ASN A 744 26.04 23.57 -30.15
CA ASN A 744 27.16 24.09 -30.93
C ASN A 744 28.52 23.76 -30.29
N GLN A 745 28.54 23.54 -28.98
CA GLN A 745 29.76 23.24 -28.20
C GLN A 745 29.90 21.73 -27.89
N LEU A 746 28.78 21.00 -27.78
CA LEU A 746 28.70 19.60 -27.42
C LEU A 746 27.95 18.78 -28.49
N PRO A 747 28.64 17.92 -29.23
CA PRO A 747 28.07 17.24 -30.42
C PRO A 747 26.99 16.19 -30.13
N HIS A 748 26.80 15.81 -28.84
CA HIS A 748 25.79 14.83 -28.45
C HIS A 748 24.47 15.45 -28.00
N LEU A 749 24.32 16.75 -28.14
CA LEU A 749 23.11 17.49 -27.83
C LEU A 749 22.38 17.88 -29.12
N ALA A 750 21.06 17.97 -29.00
CA ALA A 750 20.23 18.51 -30.06
C ALA A 750 19.15 19.44 -29.49
N ASN A 751 18.73 20.43 -30.26
CA ASN A 751 17.59 21.27 -29.92
C ASN A 751 16.33 20.69 -30.51
N VAL A 752 15.25 20.68 -29.76
CA VAL A 752 13.89 20.44 -30.22
C VAL A 752 12.95 21.47 -29.63
N HIS A 753 11.85 21.76 -30.28
CA HIS A 753 10.86 22.68 -29.78
C HIS A 753 9.44 22.19 -30.02
N LEU A 754 8.53 22.59 -29.13
CA LEU A 754 7.09 22.43 -29.35
C LEU A 754 6.56 23.66 -30.07
N ASP A 755 5.93 23.41 -31.19
CA ASP A 755 5.48 24.47 -32.12
C ASP A 755 4.18 25.12 -31.62
N ALA A 756 4.09 26.43 -31.91
CA ALA A 756 2.89 27.21 -31.69
C ALA A 756 2.75 28.23 -32.83
N VAL A 757 1.55 28.40 -33.34
CA VAL A 757 1.23 29.30 -34.41
C VAL A 757 0.42 30.49 -33.91
N GLU A 758 0.94 31.69 -34.11
CA GLU A 758 0.21 32.94 -33.83
C GLU A 758 -0.74 33.28 -34.99
N HIS A 759 -2.02 33.48 -34.69
CA HIS A 759 -3.02 33.95 -35.63
C HIS A 759 -3.71 35.20 -35.08
N GLY A 760 -3.21 36.36 -35.44
CA GLY A 760 -3.68 37.63 -34.87
C GLY A 760 -3.40 37.79 -33.39
N ASP A 761 -4.45 37.95 -32.57
CA ASP A 761 -4.36 38.04 -31.11
C ASP A 761 -4.48 36.66 -30.41
N SER A 762 -4.63 35.58 -31.19
CA SER A 762 -4.73 34.21 -30.68
C SER A 762 -3.48 33.39 -30.97
N ILE A 763 -3.21 32.37 -30.14
CA ILE A 763 -2.15 31.39 -30.32
C ILE A 763 -2.77 29.99 -30.34
N ALA A 764 -2.37 29.17 -31.31
CA ALA A 764 -2.71 27.76 -31.38
C ALA A 764 -1.45 26.94 -31.05
N PHE A 765 -1.55 26.10 -30.02
CA PHE A 765 -0.50 25.16 -29.68
C PHE A 765 -0.64 23.93 -30.58
N MET A 766 0.39 23.64 -31.34
CA MET A 766 0.37 22.51 -32.27
C MET A 766 0.66 21.17 -31.52
N HIS A 767 1.21 21.20 -30.29
CA HIS A 767 1.64 20.05 -29.52
C HIS A 767 2.55 19.07 -30.26
N ALA A 768 3.10 19.49 -31.40
CA ALA A 768 4.01 18.73 -32.24
C ALA A 768 5.45 19.14 -31.96
N VAL A 769 6.33 18.15 -31.76
CA VAL A 769 7.78 18.38 -31.59
C VAL A 769 8.44 18.53 -32.93
N GLN A 770 9.25 19.60 -33.08
CA GLN A 770 10.04 19.92 -34.26
C GLN A 770 11.53 19.98 -33.92
N GLU A 771 12.38 19.69 -34.90
CA GLU A 771 13.83 19.83 -34.77
C GLU A 771 14.24 21.31 -34.70
N GLY A 772 15.29 21.61 -33.95
CA GLY A 772 15.83 22.96 -33.77
C GLY A 772 15.26 23.69 -32.57
N ALA A 773 15.80 24.86 -32.30
CA ALA A 773 15.36 25.73 -31.21
C ALA A 773 14.09 26.52 -31.59
N ALA A 774 13.24 26.83 -30.59
CA ALA A 774 12.11 27.74 -30.82
C ALA A 774 12.60 29.14 -31.26
N SER A 775 11.94 29.74 -32.23
CA SER A 775 12.32 31.04 -32.79
C SER A 775 11.88 32.23 -31.91
N LYS A 776 10.88 32.04 -31.04
CA LYS A 776 10.26 33.10 -30.22
C LYS A 776 9.78 32.59 -28.87
N SER A 777 9.65 33.51 -27.92
CA SER A 777 8.93 33.25 -26.66
C SER A 777 7.45 33.67 -26.84
N TYR A 778 6.52 32.81 -26.38
CA TYR A 778 5.08 33.05 -26.53
C TYR A 778 4.42 33.54 -25.22
N GLY A 779 5.21 33.90 -24.20
CA GLY A 779 4.72 34.28 -22.89
C GLY A 779 3.66 35.40 -22.88
N LEU A 780 3.85 36.40 -23.69
CA LEU A 780 2.90 37.53 -23.84
C LEU A 780 1.60 37.13 -24.55
N ALA A 781 1.67 36.22 -25.51
CA ALA A 781 0.48 35.67 -26.15
C ALA A 781 -0.35 34.80 -25.20
N VAL A 782 0.32 33.93 -24.40
CA VAL A 782 -0.31 33.16 -23.35
C VAL A 782 -0.93 34.03 -22.29
N ALA A 783 -0.26 35.11 -21.85
CA ALA A 783 -0.81 36.06 -20.88
C ALA A 783 -2.08 36.74 -21.44
N GLY A 784 -2.12 37.02 -22.73
CA GLY A 784 -3.32 37.53 -23.40
C GLY A 784 -4.49 36.55 -23.38
N LEU A 785 -4.24 35.25 -23.61
CA LEU A 785 -5.23 34.18 -23.52
C LEU A 785 -5.75 34.02 -22.09
N ALA A 786 -4.88 34.18 -21.11
CA ALA A 786 -5.25 34.11 -19.67
C ALA A 786 -6.08 35.33 -19.18
N GLY A 787 -6.36 36.28 -20.03
CA GLY A 787 -7.21 37.43 -19.72
C GLY A 787 -6.48 38.63 -19.14
N VAL A 788 -5.16 38.71 -19.25
CA VAL A 788 -4.39 39.93 -18.87
C VAL A 788 -4.83 41.10 -19.73
N PRO A 789 -5.11 42.31 -19.17
CA PRO A 789 -5.62 43.44 -19.90
C PRO A 789 -4.77 43.80 -21.13
N LYS A 790 -5.41 44.08 -22.31
CA LYS A 790 -4.73 44.34 -23.57
C LYS A 790 -3.72 45.50 -23.52
N THR A 791 -3.99 46.51 -22.65
CA THR A 791 -3.08 47.64 -22.41
C THR A 791 -1.76 47.15 -21.75
N VAL A 792 -1.83 46.24 -20.80
CA VAL A 792 -0.66 45.64 -20.12
C VAL A 792 0.16 44.83 -21.13
N ILE A 793 -0.51 44.01 -21.94
CA ILE A 793 0.14 43.19 -22.98
C ILE A 793 0.85 44.09 -24.01
N LYS A 794 0.21 45.18 -24.46
CA LYS A 794 0.81 46.17 -25.40
C LYS A 794 2.08 46.79 -24.81
N ASN A 795 2.02 47.21 -23.55
CA ASN A 795 3.18 47.78 -22.86
C ASN A 795 4.32 46.77 -22.67
N ALA A 796 3.95 45.54 -22.36
CA ALA A 796 4.90 44.42 -22.20
C ALA A 796 5.59 44.10 -23.54
N ARG A 797 4.85 44.05 -24.65
CA ARG A 797 5.44 43.88 -26.01
C ARG A 797 6.44 45.00 -26.35
N ALA A 798 6.08 46.25 -26.09
CA ALA A 798 6.98 47.37 -26.29
C ALA A 798 8.27 47.25 -25.47
N LYS A 799 8.14 46.83 -24.20
CA LYS A 799 9.31 46.61 -23.33
C LYS A 799 10.17 45.44 -23.76
N LEU A 800 9.55 44.32 -24.23
CA LEU A 800 10.25 43.16 -24.74
C LEU A 800 11.09 43.54 -25.96
N SER A 801 10.48 44.25 -26.95
CA SER A 801 11.22 44.74 -28.14
C SER A 801 12.39 45.65 -27.79
N GLN A 802 12.25 46.51 -26.73
CA GLN A 802 13.35 47.33 -26.26
C GLN A 802 14.49 46.48 -25.66
N LEU A 803 14.16 45.42 -24.88
CA LEU A 803 15.16 44.52 -24.29
C LEU A 803 15.88 43.70 -25.35
N GLU A 804 15.16 43.20 -26.36
CA GLU A 804 15.72 42.45 -27.47
C GLU A 804 16.68 43.30 -28.31
N LEU A 805 16.35 44.59 -28.57
CA LEU A 805 17.25 45.52 -29.24
C LEU A 805 18.53 45.79 -28.42
N LEU A 806 18.42 45.89 -27.09
CA LEU A 806 19.59 46.05 -26.21
C LEU A 806 20.49 44.83 -26.21
N SER A 807 19.94 43.61 -26.26
CA SER A 807 20.70 42.37 -26.35
C SER A 807 21.40 42.17 -27.71
N GLN A 808 20.82 42.66 -28.81
CA GLN A 808 21.41 42.63 -30.17
C GLN A 808 22.49 43.66 -30.40
N GLN A 809 22.61 44.72 -29.57
CA GLN A 809 23.62 45.77 -29.70
C GLN A 809 24.96 45.39 -29.03
N GLN A 810 25.14 44.23 -28.47
CA GLN A 810 26.44 43.68 -28.13
C GLN A 810 27.10 43.13 -29.39
N PRO A 811 28.23 43.68 -29.84
CA PRO A 811 28.77 43.34 -31.18
C PRO A 811 29.34 41.92 -31.20
N ASN A 812 28.81 41.08 -32.12
CA ASN A 812 29.50 39.92 -32.63
C ASN A 812 30.78 40.38 -33.39
N GLY A 813 31.90 40.45 -32.68
CA GLY A 813 33.16 40.88 -33.23
C GLY A 813 34.32 39.98 -32.85
N SER A 814 34.69 39.12 -33.77
CA SER A 814 36.05 38.60 -34.06
C SER A 814 36.81 37.79 -33.03
N LYS A 815 37.26 36.64 -33.54
CA LYS A 815 38.36 35.73 -33.18
C LYS A 815 39.41 36.29 -32.21
N SER A 816 39.68 35.42 -31.23
CA SER A 816 40.91 35.31 -30.42
C SER A 816 41.50 36.59 -29.85
N SER A 817 41.12 36.87 -28.64
CA SER A 817 42.07 37.37 -27.59
C SER A 817 41.37 37.22 -26.26
N THR A 818 42.15 36.79 -25.30
CA THR A 818 41.82 36.86 -23.87
C THR A 818 41.11 38.17 -23.54
N VAL A 819 39.74 38.09 -23.47
CA VAL A 819 38.98 39.27 -23.09
C VAL A 819 38.88 39.31 -21.61
N ASP A 820 39.50 40.32 -21.06
CA ASP A 820 39.32 40.81 -19.69
C ASP A 820 37.85 40.80 -19.30
N ILE A 821 37.55 40.05 -18.25
CA ILE A 821 36.28 40.02 -17.53
C ILE A 821 36.12 41.27 -16.66
N ALA A 822 36.51 42.44 -17.20
CA ALA A 822 36.65 43.67 -16.43
C ALA A 822 35.53 44.71 -16.67
N ASN A 823 34.40 44.37 -17.32
CA ASN A 823 33.27 45.32 -17.51
C ASN A 823 31.91 44.73 -17.20
N GLN A 824 31.83 43.81 -16.26
CA GLN A 824 30.57 43.50 -15.59
C GLN A 824 30.41 44.56 -14.49
N LEU A 825 29.29 45.32 -14.50
CA LEU A 825 28.90 46.17 -13.38
C LEU A 825 28.87 45.33 -12.10
N SER A 826 29.97 45.39 -11.36
CA SER A 826 30.15 44.83 -10.05
C SER A 826 29.11 45.47 -9.13
N LEU A 827 28.17 44.66 -8.64
CA LEU A 827 27.29 45.03 -7.52
C LEU A 827 28.04 45.01 -6.17
N ILE A 828 29.32 44.70 -6.19
CA ILE A 828 30.23 44.87 -5.08
C ILE A 828 30.91 46.20 -5.34
N PRO A 829 30.69 47.27 -4.57
CA PRO A 829 31.45 48.47 -4.68
C PRO A 829 32.92 48.13 -4.57
N ASP A 830 33.76 48.68 -5.43
CA ASP A 830 35.23 48.58 -5.28
C ASP A 830 35.60 48.88 -3.83
N PRO A 831 36.53 48.11 -3.22
CA PRO A 831 36.92 48.36 -1.85
C PRO A 831 37.34 49.83 -1.71
N SER A 832 36.77 50.49 -0.73
CA SER A 832 37.04 51.92 -0.46
C SER A 832 38.55 52.13 -0.25
N GLU A 833 39.04 53.36 -0.50
CA GLU A 833 40.46 53.68 -0.24
C GLU A 833 40.87 53.34 1.20
N VAL A 834 39.93 53.34 2.12
CA VAL A 834 40.10 52.96 3.52
C VAL A 834 40.32 51.44 3.66
N GLU A 835 39.53 50.61 2.96
CA GLU A 835 39.67 49.17 2.96
C GLU A 835 40.94 48.68 2.30
N GLN A 836 41.37 49.33 1.21
CA GLN A 836 42.65 49.06 0.56
C GLN A 836 43.83 49.41 1.45
N ALA A 837 43.74 50.55 2.11
CA ALA A 837 44.79 51.02 3.05
C ALA A 837 44.86 50.15 4.32
N LEU A 838 43.71 49.62 4.78
CA LEU A 838 43.62 48.72 5.91
C LEU A 838 44.16 47.30 5.58
N ALA A 839 43.88 46.80 4.39
CA ALA A 839 44.40 45.52 3.92
C ALA A 839 45.93 45.52 3.72
N ALA A 840 46.53 46.68 3.53
CA ALA A 840 47.98 46.84 3.40
C ALA A 840 48.73 46.94 4.73
N ILE A 841 48.06 46.89 5.86
CA ILE A 841 48.64 47.03 7.20
C ILE A 841 48.71 45.65 7.84
N ASP A 842 49.94 45.22 8.20
CA ASP A 842 50.16 44.07 9.07
C ASP A 842 50.26 44.54 10.52
N PRO A 843 49.32 44.22 11.41
CA PRO A 843 49.30 44.67 12.80
C PRO A 843 50.48 44.16 13.61
N ASP A 844 51.01 42.97 13.25
CA ASP A 844 52.11 42.35 14.03
C ASP A 844 53.49 42.96 13.72
N ASP A 845 53.62 43.62 12.61
CA ASP A 845 54.89 44.34 12.22
C ASP A 845 54.94 45.81 12.66
N LEU A 846 53.87 46.32 13.30
CA LEU A 846 53.81 47.75 13.68
C LEU A 846 54.27 48.04 15.14
N THR A 847 55.14 49.03 15.31
CA THR A 847 55.34 49.57 16.62
C THR A 847 54.13 50.41 17.08
N PRO A 848 53.96 50.66 18.43
CA PRO A 848 52.79 51.42 18.91
C PRO A 848 52.67 52.83 18.33
N ARG A 849 53.76 53.46 17.95
CA ARG A 849 53.75 54.76 17.29
C ARG A 849 53.31 54.68 15.85
N GLN A 850 53.78 53.69 15.13
CA GLN A 850 53.36 53.42 13.73
C GLN A 850 51.92 53.01 13.66
N ALA A 851 51.38 52.25 14.60
CA ALA A 851 50.00 51.90 14.68
C ALA A 851 49.07 53.11 14.84
N LEU A 852 49.50 54.09 15.69
CA LEU A 852 48.77 55.33 15.87
C LEU A 852 48.81 56.21 14.62
N GLU A 853 49.98 56.31 13.94
CA GLU A 853 50.10 56.97 12.64
C GLU A 853 49.23 56.34 11.54
N ALA A 854 49.16 55.01 11.49
CA ALA A 854 48.29 54.26 10.59
C ALA A 854 46.80 54.56 10.86
N LEU A 855 46.38 54.62 12.11
CA LEU A 855 45.04 55.01 12.49
C LEU A 855 44.68 56.45 12.07
N TYR A 856 45.58 57.39 12.23
CA TYR A 856 45.37 58.75 11.74
C TYR A 856 45.32 58.85 10.22
N ARG A 857 46.09 58.01 9.50
CA ARG A 857 46.05 57.91 8.06
C ARG A 857 44.73 57.35 7.56
N LEU A 858 44.24 56.24 8.17
CA LEU A 858 42.93 55.66 7.85
C LEU A 858 41.81 56.66 8.14
N LYS A 859 41.85 57.39 9.25
CA LYS A 859 40.89 58.43 9.59
C LYS A 859 40.84 59.60 8.62
N LYS A 860 41.93 59.87 7.90
CA LYS A 860 41.98 60.92 6.88
C LYS A 860 41.42 60.47 5.54
N LEU A 861 41.31 59.15 5.31
CA LEU A 861 40.74 58.53 4.12
C LEU A 861 39.20 58.26 4.26
N MET A 862 38.70 58.36 5.50
CA MET A 862 37.26 58.40 5.77
C MET A 862 36.68 59.79 5.47
#